data_d65000ec054ced3f0afd1593d22e626c
#
_entry.id   d65000ec054ced3f0afd1593d22e626c
#
_cell.length_a   1.000
_cell.length_b   1.000
_cell.length_c   1.000
_cell.angle_alpha   90.00
_cell.angle_beta   90.00
_cell.angle_gamma   90.00
#
_symmetry.space_group_name_H-M   'P 1'
#
loop_
_entity.id
_entity.type
_entity.pdbx_description
1 polymer ?
#
loop_
_entity_poly.entity_id
_entity_poly.type
_entity_poly.pdbx_seq_one_letter_code
_entity_poly.pdbx_strand_id
1 'polypeptide(L)'
;MNVMKLKAGELVAKRQEKVMEWYLIQEGSVVQKFGFSEITLGRNSMIGILETDWFICDYVVKEDITMIVIPCKNGEDLQKMLMEHENFRAIFLKAALEQRHKALCLYSELRKKCEFLHKSSEKLYDDYKALCAEYLLEEQPFLRMEGFAALEMTHRAESWEINNSNSLMKNYLKDYMQLMIKDDGLCVGAIMEASAQMRRVTQGIGEMVTYLMYNKEILFAESENDLFHLFFDLAVNASSQKQDITKIKAILKYIWDCMQMLNVYPEKQMSEAKRRYGNYDFSGTTATRINVAKEDGVAHIMKFAGYENPEIQNYKKLLEQYWELPDRMSTESDAFRLRKQITQEFYQIYLRAFIKSMESKEKLSPIMVMFFNFGFMNVDMLGEEYTNAVYNLTEHLGLFSSEHVYTIYQWMLSIYKGEREPSKNEFDQDYRGYLMDLRRRGELTEQQMKEEEQSAEKRVEFEIMNLFTTGSRMTYGKITTFCPVLNEDDFINSVEKLALTSEKLEVAINKIRDIDYSIFYREVLFRDPQHGVNQEPIMKEVLPDVILMPVVGSRGAMWQETANAKTDTSARFLFPIFMTGDLDEQMAENMGRYRWEICRKIQGVYWNDIREKSLTAEYCDYLQFYRKNSNLSVEAKEKIKLALSRSRNNYREVFAKEYQNWLKFESKGSFRLNKVARDILVQYCPFAKEIRQSLKTNPVFESAFNKLEINNQKKVQRITAFQDKYVAAGGTVNAELKDNLLFYQM
;
A
#
# COMPACT_ATOMS: atom_id res chain seq x y z
N MET A 1 24.06 -23.71 34.43
CA MET A 1 23.50 -23.88 33.07
C MET A 1 24.47 -24.71 32.25
N ASN A 2 24.03 -25.78 31.64
CA ASN A 2 24.88 -26.66 30.84
C ASN A 2 24.92 -26.12 29.40
N VAL A 3 26.00 -26.43 28.68
CA VAL A 3 26.15 -26.09 27.28
C VAL A 3 25.99 -27.35 26.45
N MET A 4 25.11 -27.31 25.46
CA MET A 4 24.89 -28.38 24.50
C MET A 4 25.46 -27.97 23.13
N LYS A 5 26.10 -28.90 22.44
CA LYS A 5 26.59 -28.73 21.09
C LYS A 5 26.05 -29.84 20.18
N LEU A 6 25.47 -29.46 19.04
CA LEU A 6 24.96 -30.38 18.05
C LEU A 6 25.47 -29.99 16.66
N LYS A 7 25.53 -30.96 15.76
CA LYS A 7 25.98 -30.75 14.38
C LYS A 7 24.81 -30.55 13.42
N ALA A 8 25.09 -29.95 12.28
CA ALA A 8 24.12 -29.77 11.22
C ALA A 8 23.44 -31.12 10.86
N GLY A 9 22.11 -31.10 10.77
CA GLY A 9 21.26 -32.29 10.52
C GLY A 9 20.77 -33.02 11.77
N GLU A 10 21.34 -32.77 12.95
CA GLU A 10 20.87 -33.38 14.19
C GLU A 10 19.55 -32.74 14.68
N LEU A 11 18.77 -33.49 15.45
CA LEU A 11 17.49 -33.09 15.97
C LEU A 11 17.69 -32.51 17.38
N VAL A 12 17.20 -31.27 17.61
CA VAL A 12 17.19 -30.65 18.94
C VAL A 12 15.98 -31.14 19.74
N ALA A 13 14.81 -31.16 19.10
CA ALA A 13 13.55 -31.59 19.67
C ALA A 13 12.59 -32.07 18.59
N LYS A 14 11.71 -33.02 18.92
CA LYS A 14 10.74 -33.59 18.00
C LYS A 14 9.32 -33.15 18.35
N ARG A 15 8.51 -32.93 17.34
CA ARG A 15 7.07 -32.67 17.53
C ARG A 15 6.40 -33.67 18.43
N GLN A 16 5.58 -33.20 19.37
CA GLN A 16 4.90 -34.01 20.40
C GLN A 16 5.83 -34.65 21.47
N GLU A 17 7.10 -34.30 21.49
CA GLU A 17 7.99 -34.60 22.60
C GLU A 17 7.74 -33.64 23.75
N LYS A 18 7.86 -34.12 25.00
CA LYS A 18 7.59 -33.29 26.18
C LYS A 18 8.70 -32.27 26.40
N VAL A 19 8.31 -31.03 26.63
CA VAL A 19 9.26 -29.94 26.94
C VAL A 19 9.77 -30.17 28.38
N MET A 20 11.04 -30.50 28.53
CA MET A 20 11.70 -30.66 29.82
C MET A 20 12.72 -29.58 30.10
N GLU A 21 13.22 -28.95 29.08
CA GLU A 21 14.26 -27.93 29.11
C GLU A 21 14.03 -26.94 27.98
N TRP A 22 14.54 -25.72 28.16
CA TRP A 22 14.60 -24.69 27.11
C TRP A 22 16.04 -24.50 26.65
N TYR A 23 16.21 -24.08 25.40
CA TYR A 23 17.53 -23.92 24.81
C TYR A 23 17.68 -22.51 24.27
N LEU A 24 18.72 -21.79 24.71
CA LEU A 24 19.10 -20.48 24.17
C LEU A 24 20.25 -20.64 23.17
N ILE A 25 20.04 -20.26 21.92
CA ILE A 25 21.03 -20.36 20.85
C ILE A 25 22.11 -19.28 21.04
N GLN A 26 23.36 -19.70 21.21
CA GLN A 26 24.52 -18.81 21.29
C GLN A 26 25.21 -18.65 19.94
N GLU A 27 25.38 -19.72 19.19
CA GLU A 27 26.03 -19.77 17.88
C GLU A 27 25.31 -20.81 17.00
N GLY A 28 25.31 -20.57 15.68
CA GLY A 28 24.68 -21.43 14.70
C GLY A 28 23.18 -21.13 14.51
N SER A 29 22.49 -22.05 13.82
CA SER A 29 21.06 -21.90 13.53
C SER A 29 20.30 -23.21 13.54
N VAL A 30 18.98 -23.12 13.87
CA VAL A 30 18.02 -24.23 13.90
C VAL A 30 16.83 -23.89 13.05
N VAL A 31 16.25 -24.89 12.40
CA VAL A 31 15.03 -24.77 11.61
C VAL A 31 13.86 -25.40 12.34
N GLN A 32 12.80 -24.62 12.51
CA GLN A 32 11.47 -25.12 12.89
C GLN A 32 10.76 -25.62 11.62
N LYS A 33 10.45 -26.91 11.53
CA LYS A 33 9.85 -27.52 10.35
C LYS A 33 8.33 -27.65 10.45
N PHE A 34 7.63 -27.11 9.45
CA PHE A 34 6.19 -27.21 9.27
C PHE A 34 5.88 -27.80 7.88
N GLY A 35 6.09 -29.12 7.73
CA GLY A 35 5.96 -29.79 6.44
C GLY A 35 7.00 -29.28 5.42
N PHE A 36 6.55 -28.61 4.34
CA PHE A 36 7.43 -28.01 3.32
C PHE A 36 7.87 -26.59 3.69
N SER A 37 7.32 -26.01 4.74
CA SER A 37 7.65 -24.66 5.20
C SER A 37 8.52 -24.70 6.45
N GLU A 38 9.36 -23.69 6.62
CA GLU A 38 10.30 -23.66 7.73
C GLU A 38 10.54 -22.23 8.25
N ILE A 39 10.90 -22.12 9.52
CA ILE A 39 11.34 -20.86 10.15
C ILE A 39 12.75 -21.07 10.69
N THR A 40 13.70 -20.24 10.29
CA THR A 40 15.07 -20.28 10.81
C THR A 40 15.18 -19.47 12.10
N LEU A 41 15.73 -20.10 13.15
CA LEU A 41 16.07 -19.52 14.43
C LEU A 41 17.59 -19.42 14.55
N GLY A 42 18.10 -18.23 14.78
CA GLY A 42 19.53 -17.97 14.92
C GLY A 42 19.91 -17.54 16.33
N ARG A 43 21.07 -16.89 16.47
CA ARG A 43 21.62 -16.39 17.74
C ARG A 43 20.59 -15.59 18.54
N ASN A 44 20.55 -15.80 19.85
CA ASN A 44 19.60 -15.22 20.82
C ASN A 44 18.13 -15.68 20.64
N SER A 45 17.82 -16.58 19.72
CA SER A 45 16.52 -17.25 19.70
C SER A 45 16.47 -18.36 20.73
N MET A 46 15.25 -18.74 21.14
CA MET A 46 15.05 -19.77 22.14
C MET A 46 14.13 -20.90 21.63
N ILE A 47 14.44 -22.12 21.99
CA ILE A 47 13.61 -23.29 21.73
C ILE A 47 12.97 -23.70 23.05
N GLY A 48 11.66 -24.00 23.03
CA GLY A 48 10.88 -24.37 24.20
C GLY A 48 10.16 -23.20 24.88
N ILE A 49 10.54 -21.94 24.61
CA ILE A 49 9.94 -20.76 25.29
C ILE A 49 8.47 -20.53 24.90
N LEU A 50 8.07 -20.92 23.70
CA LEU A 50 6.71 -20.76 23.19
C LEU A 50 5.86 -22.03 23.38
N GLU A 51 6.47 -23.12 23.78
CA GLU A 51 5.83 -24.38 24.14
C GLU A 51 5.71 -24.49 25.67
N THR A 52 4.58 -24.97 26.14
CA THR A 52 4.38 -25.18 27.60
C THR A 52 4.55 -26.63 27.98
N ASP A 53 3.99 -27.57 27.21
CA ASP A 53 3.98 -28.99 27.56
C ASP A 53 4.66 -29.87 26.50
N TRP A 54 4.46 -29.53 25.21
CA TRP A 54 4.90 -30.38 24.08
C TRP A 54 5.44 -29.50 22.97
N PHE A 55 6.55 -29.95 22.33
CA PHE A 55 7.08 -29.26 21.15
C PHE A 55 6.07 -29.27 20.01
N ILE A 56 5.82 -28.12 19.42
CA ILE A 56 4.80 -27.90 18.39
C ILE A 56 5.26 -28.31 16.99
N CYS A 57 6.57 -28.39 16.77
CA CYS A 57 7.21 -28.77 15.50
C CYS A 57 8.53 -29.48 15.74
N ASP A 58 9.16 -30.01 14.67
CA ASP A 58 10.52 -30.54 14.73
C ASP A 58 11.54 -29.40 14.64
N TYR A 59 12.57 -29.46 15.47
CA TYR A 59 13.69 -28.52 15.50
C TYR A 59 14.96 -29.21 15.02
N VAL A 60 15.41 -28.87 13.81
CA VAL A 60 16.56 -29.49 13.15
C VAL A 60 17.70 -28.48 13.04
N VAL A 61 18.89 -28.89 13.43
CA VAL A 61 20.10 -28.04 13.33
C VAL A 61 20.41 -27.79 11.85
N LYS A 62 20.50 -26.51 11.47
CA LYS A 62 20.86 -26.09 10.11
C LYS A 62 22.37 -25.91 9.96
N GLU A 63 22.98 -25.27 10.96
CA GLU A 63 24.43 -25.06 11.07
C GLU A 63 24.90 -25.52 12.44
N ASP A 64 26.12 -26.02 12.56
CA ASP A 64 26.66 -26.47 13.86
C ASP A 64 26.34 -25.48 14.96
N ILE A 65 25.72 -25.96 16.04
CA ILE A 65 25.09 -25.09 17.03
C ILE A 65 25.69 -25.27 18.42
N THR A 66 25.78 -24.15 19.14
CA THR A 66 26.07 -24.12 20.57
C THR A 66 24.89 -23.48 21.29
N MET A 67 24.30 -24.18 22.26
CA MET A 67 23.13 -23.73 23.01
C MET A 67 23.36 -23.82 24.52
N ILE A 68 22.76 -22.89 25.27
CA ILE A 68 22.65 -23.00 26.74
C ILE A 68 21.36 -23.76 27.05
N VAL A 69 21.48 -24.80 27.87
CA VAL A 69 20.35 -25.57 28.39
C VAL A 69 19.82 -24.92 29.68
N ILE A 70 18.53 -24.60 29.71
CA ILE A 70 17.87 -23.93 30.82
C ILE A 70 16.77 -24.88 31.36
N PRO A 71 16.87 -25.29 32.62
CA PRO A 71 15.88 -26.20 33.22
C PRO A 71 14.59 -25.41 33.54
N CYS A 72 13.71 -25.29 32.57
CA CYS A 72 12.44 -24.58 32.70
C CYS A 72 11.34 -25.37 31.99
N LYS A 73 10.27 -25.70 32.72
CA LYS A 73 9.19 -26.57 32.24
C LYS A 73 7.85 -25.85 32.11
N ASN A 74 7.65 -24.78 32.84
CA ASN A 74 6.36 -24.09 32.93
C ASN A 74 6.52 -22.61 33.31
N GLY A 75 5.42 -21.88 33.41
CA GLY A 75 5.42 -20.45 33.76
C GLY A 75 5.93 -20.15 35.17
N GLU A 76 5.78 -21.07 36.12
CA GLU A 76 6.30 -20.86 37.48
C GLU A 76 7.82 -20.94 37.52
N ASP A 77 8.40 -21.94 36.84
CA ASP A 77 9.86 -22.05 36.68
C ASP A 77 10.42 -20.84 35.95
N LEU A 78 9.70 -20.35 34.92
CA LEU A 78 10.06 -19.12 34.19
C LEU A 78 10.08 -17.91 35.13
N GLN A 79 9.02 -17.71 35.91
CA GLN A 79 8.93 -16.58 36.85
C GLN A 79 10.07 -16.61 37.86
N LYS A 80 10.30 -17.76 38.49
CA LYS A 80 11.40 -17.93 39.45
C LYS A 80 12.74 -17.60 38.81
N MET A 81 13.02 -18.10 37.64
CA MET A 81 14.27 -17.88 36.94
C MET A 81 14.47 -16.40 36.53
N LEU A 82 13.39 -15.71 36.07
CA LEU A 82 13.46 -14.31 35.73
C LEU A 82 13.53 -13.36 36.95
N MET A 83 13.04 -13.81 38.10
CA MET A 83 13.29 -13.12 39.38
C MET A 83 14.77 -13.20 39.80
N GLU A 84 15.37 -14.39 39.70
CA GLU A 84 16.76 -14.65 40.08
C GLU A 84 17.78 -14.04 39.08
N HIS A 85 17.38 -13.90 37.80
CA HIS A 85 18.27 -13.49 36.72
C HIS A 85 17.65 -12.41 35.82
N GLU A 86 17.64 -11.17 36.26
CA GLU A 86 17.01 -10.04 35.52
C GLU A 86 17.55 -9.86 34.09
N ASN A 87 18.84 -10.16 33.88
CA ASN A 87 19.49 -10.01 32.57
C ASN A 87 18.83 -10.89 31.48
N PHE A 88 18.14 -11.97 31.82
CA PHE A 88 17.46 -12.83 30.88
C PHE A 88 16.08 -12.30 30.46
N ARG A 89 15.47 -11.38 31.21
CA ARG A 89 14.14 -10.83 30.92
C ARG A 89 14.09 -10.23 29.50
N ALA A 90 15.07 -9.40 29.16
CA ALA A 90 15.17 -8.77 27.85
C ALA A 90 15.33 -9.80 26.73
N ILE A 91 16.20 -10.80 26.93
CA ILE A 91 16.53 -11.82 25.93
C ILE A 91 15.29 -12.70 25.66
N PHE A 92 14.65 -13.18 26.72
CA PHE A 92 13.51 -14.08 26.59
C PHE A 92 12.28 -13.40 26.00
N LEU A 93 11.96 -12.19 26.48
CA LEU A 93 10.86 -11.43 25.95
C LEU A 93 11.07 -11.11 24.45
N LYS A 94 12.27 -10.69 24.10
CA LYS A 94 12.62 -10.41 22.69
C LYS A 94 12.51 -11.70 21.85
N ALA A 95 13.09 -12.80 22.31
CA ALA A 95 13.02 -14.08 21.61
C ALA A 95 11.57 -14.53 21.37
N ALA A 96 10.72 -14.48 22.41
CA ALA A 96 9.32 -14.89 22.31
C ALA A 96 8.53 -14.02 21.30
N LEU A 97 8.74 -12.70 21.34
CA LEU A 97 8.06 -11.77 20.43
C LEU A 97 8.54 -11.92 18.98
N GLU A 98 9.84 -12.09 18.76
CA GLU A 98 10.41 -12.31 17.41
C GLU A 98 9.95 -13.63 16.81
N GLN A 99 9.95 -14.72 17.60
CA GLN A 99 9.47 -16.02 17.12
C GLN A 99 7.98 -15.98 16.78
N ARG A 100 7.16 -15.36 17.64
CA ARG A 100 5.73 -15.15 17.36
C ARG A 100 5.55 -14.37 16.06
N HIS A 101 6.33 -13.31 15.86
CA HIS A 101 6.27 -12.51 14.65
C HIS A 101 6.59 -13.34 13.39
N LYS A 102 7.68 -14.12 13.41
CA LYS A 102 8.05 -15.00 12.30
C LYS A 102 6.94 -16.02 11.99
N ALA A 103 6.33 -16.62 13.01
CA ALA A 103 5.22 -17.54 12.83
C ALA A 103 3.97 -16.88 12.24
N LEU A 104 3.64 -15.66 12.65
CA LEU A 104 2.55 -14.86 12.05
C LEU A 104 2.82 -14.51 10.60
N CYS A 105 4.06 -14.20 10.24
CA CYS A 105 4.44 -13.97 8.84
C CYS A 105 4.25 -15.22 7.99
N LEU A 106 4.73 -16.40 8.46
CA LEU A 106 4.53 -17.67 7.78
C LEU A 106 3.04 -18.03 7.67
N TYR A 107 2.27 -17.85 8.75
CA TYR A 107 0.82 -18.04 8.74
C TYR A 107 0.13 -17.19 7.68
N SER A 108 0.49 -15.91 7.59
CA SER A 108 -0.07 -15.01 6.59
C SER A 108 0.31 -15.41 5.16
N GLU A 109 1.56 -15.85 4.94
CA GLU A 109 2.01 -16.35 3.64
C GLU A 109 1.24 -17.58 3.20
N LEU A 110 1.16 -18.60 4.07
CA LEU A 110 0.43 -19.83 3.78
C LEU A 110 -1.05 -19.60 3.50
N ARG A 111 -1.67 -18.70 4.25
CA ARG A 111 -3.07 -18.33 4.02
C ARG A 111 -3.27 -17.75 2.62
N LYS A 112 -2.38 -16.87 2.17
CA LYS A 112 -2.45 -16.32 0.81
C LYS A 112 -2.25 -17.39 -0.25
N LYS A 113 -1.34 -18.33 -0.02
CA LYS A 113 -1.15 -19.47 -0.92
C LYS A 113 -2.42 -20.32 -1.01
N CYS A 114 -3.12 -20.56 0.12
CA CYS A 114 -4.39 -21.28 0.12
C CYS A 114 -5.49 -20.52 -0.64
N GLU A 115 -5.65 -19.21 -0.40
CA GLU A 115 -6.60 -18.36 -1.10
C GLU A 115 -6.28 -18.27 -2.59
N PHE A 116 -5.00 -18.13 -2.93
CA PHE A 116 -4.53 -18.07 -4.31
C PHE A 116 -4.81 -19.38 -5.05
N LEU A 117 -4.46 -20.53 -4.46
CA LEU A 117 -4.74 -21.83 -5.04
C LEU A 117 -6.24 -22.02 -5.28
N HIS A 118 -7.07 -21.68 -4.28
CA HIS A 118 -8.53 -21.79 -4.41
C HIS A 118 -9.07 -20.94 -5.55
N LYS A 119 -8.79 -19.64 -5.54
CA LYS A 119 -9.29 -18.70 -6.57
C LYS A 119 -8.80 -19.04 -7.97
N SER A 120 -7.54 -19.44 -8.09
CA SER A 120 -6.96 -19.84 -9.38
C SER A 120 -7.61 -21.11 -9.92
N SER A 121 -7.87 -22.09 -9.06
CA SER A 121 -8.52 -23.33 -9.46
C SER A 121 -9.98 -23.11 -9.87
N GLU A 122 -10.76 -22.33 -9.12
CA GLU A 122 -12.14 -21.97 -9.48
C GLU A 122 -12.19 -21.28 -10.86
N LYS A 123 -11.31 -20.29 -11.08
CA LYS A 123 -11.19 -19.64 -12.39
C LYS A 123 -10.86 -20.63 -13.51
N LEU A 124 -9.89 -21.52 -13.26
CA LEU A 124 -9.49 -22.53 -14.24
C LEU A 124 -10.63 -23.52 -14.57
N TYR A 125 -11.49 -23.87 -13.60
CA TYR A 125 -12.68 -24.67 -13.83
C TYR A 125 -13.66 -23.97 -14.79
N ASP A 126 -13.90 -22.68 -14.56
CA ASP A 126 -14.79 -21.91 -15.41
C ASP A 126 -14.20 -21.72 -16.80
N ASP A 127 -12.90 -21.43 -16.91
CA ASP A 127 -12.19 -21.32 -18.20
C ASP A 127 -12.22 -22.65 -18.97
N TYR A 128 -12.05 -23.80 -18.30
CA TYR A 128 -12.10 -25.13 -18.93
C TYR A 128 -13.48 -25.39 -19.53
N LYS A 129 -14.56 -25.18 -18.78
CA LYS A 129 -15.93 -25.35 -19.27
C LYS A 129 -16.25 -24.43 -20.44
N ALA A 130 -15.84 -23.16 -20.34
CA ALA A 130 -16.06 -22.19 -21.40
C ALA A 130 -15.36 -22.60 -22.71
N LEU A 131 -14.12 -23.11 -22.61
CA LEU A 131 -13.35 -23.58 -23.76
C LEU A 131 -13.89 -24.88 -24.34
N CYS A 132 -14.33 -25.84 -23.51
CA CYS A 132 -15.01 -27.04 -24.00
C CYS A 132 -16.26 -26.67 -24.84
N ALA A 133 -17.06 -25.73 -24.37
CA ALA A 133 -18.21 -25.22 -25.10
C ALA A 133 -17.82 -24.47 -26.40
N GLU A 134 -16.76 -23.61 -26.32
CA GLU A 134 -16.25 -22.87 -27.51
C GLU A 134 -15.76 -23.81 -28.61
N TYR A 135 -15.03 -24.90 -28.21
CA TYR A 135 -14.47 -25.87 -29.16
C TYR A 135 -15.37 -27.05 -29.48
N LEU A 136 -16.57 -27.08 -28.92
CA LEU A 136 -17.54 -28.17 -29.09
C LEU A 136 -17.00 -29.55 -28.69
N LEU A 137 -16.24 -29.55 -27.59
CA LEU A 137 -15.62 -30.76 -27.01
C LEU A 137 -16.34 -31.16 -25.72
N GLU A 138 -16.36 -32.46 -25.42
CA GLU A 138 -16.99 -33.01 -24.22
C GLU A 138 -16.15 -32.74 -22.99
N GLU A 139 -16.78 -32.24 -21.90
CA GLU A 139 -16.12 -32.01 -20.62
C GLU A 139 -15.68 -33.34 -19.99
N GLN A 140 -14.40 -33.43 -19.61
CA GLN A 140 -13.89 -34.55 -18.84
C GLN A 140 -14.07 -34.30 -17.34
N PRO A 141 -14.32 -35.35 -16.53
CA PRO A 141 -14.40 -35.21 -15.09
C PRO A 141 -13.03 -34.83 -14.50
N PHE A 142 -13.06 -33.92 -13.52
CA PHE A 142 -11.84 -33.43 -12.84
C PHE A 142 -12.03 -33.37 -11.32
N LEU A 143 -10.92 -33.39 -10.60
CA LEU A 143 -10.90 -33.24 -9.15
C LEU A 143 -11.29 -31.80 -8.78
N ARG A 144 -12.14 -31.67 -7.75
CA ARG A 144 -12.50 -30.37 -7.18
C ARG A 144 -11.82 -30.16 -5.84
N MET A 145 -11.56 -28.90 -5.54
CA MET A 145 -11.00 -28.53 -4.26
C MET A 145 -12.01 -28.73 -3.12
N GLU A 146 -11.51 -29.25 -2.03
CA GLU A 146 -12.29 -29.48 -0.82
C GLU A 146 -11.66 -28.74 0.38
N GLY A 147 -12.48 -28.38 1.34
CA GLY A 147 -12.02 -27.91 2.64
C GLY A 147 -11.68 -26.44 2.76
N PHE A 148 -11.75 -25.63 1.67
CA PHE A 148 -11.41 -24.20 1.76
C PHE A 148 -12.37 -23.41 2.65
N ALA A 149 -13.67 -23.65 2.56
CA ALA A 149 -14.66 -22.96 3.39
C ALA A 149 -14.46 -23.23 4.90
N ALA A 150 -14.09 -24.46 5.27
CA ALA A 150 -13.77 -24.80 6.66
C ALA A 150 -12.48 -24.08 7.11
N LEU A 151 -11.46 -24.06 6.26
CA LEU A 151 -10.20 -23.36 6.51
C LEU A 151 -10.42 -21.84 6.66
N GLU A 152 -11.24 -21.24 5.82
CA GLU A 152 -11.58 -19.83 5.88
C GLU A 152 -12.34 -19.46 7.14
N MET A 153 -13.27 -20.29 7.59
CA MET A 153 -14.03 -20.07 8.83
C MET A 153 -13.16 -20.18 10.08
N THR A 154 -12.24 -21.14 10.12
CA THR A 154 -11.40 -21.41 11.30
C THR A 154 -10.18 -20.52 11.40
N HIS A 155 -9.65 -20.04 10.26
CA HIS A 155 -8.40 -19.29 10.19
C HIS A 155 -8.56 -17.91 9.59
N ARG A 156 -9.62 -17.20 9.92
CA ARG A 156 -9.80 -15.79 9.62
C ARG A 156 -8.88 -14.96 10.50
N ALA A 157 -7.58 -14.91 10.14
CA ALA A 157 -6.67 -14.00 10.82
C ALA A 157 -7.11 -12.56 10.53
N GLU A 158 -7.45 -11.84 11.56
CA GLU A 158 -7.71 -10.41 11.43
C GLU A 158 -6.41 -9.72 11.02
N SER A 159 -6.46 -8.97 9.92
CA SER A 159 -5.30 -8.25 9.38
C SER A 159 -4.65 -7.31 10.42
N TRP A 160 -5.42 -6.89 11.44
CA TRP A 160 -4.90 -6.09 12.54
C TRP A 160 -3.92 -6.83 13.44
N GLU A 161 -4.06 -8.16 13.64
CA GLU A 161 -3.13 -8.95 14.46
C GLU A 161 -1.73 -8.96 13.83
N ILE A 162 -1.65 -9.11 12.51
CA ILE A 162 -0.40 -9.12 11.76
C ILE A 162 0.21 -7.73 11.72
N ASN A 163 -0.61 -6.70 11.45
CA ASN A 163 -0.15 -5.31 11.42
C ASN A 163 0.25 -4.80 12.80
N ASN A 164 -0.45 -5.21 13.86
CA ASN A 164 -0.06 -4.89 15.24
C ASN A 164 1.21 -5.63 15.65
N SER A 165 1.41 -6.87 15.21
CA SER A 165 2.67 -7.58 15.46
C SER A 165 3.86 -6.82 14.86
N ASN A 166 3.76 -6.33 13.62
CA ASN A 166 4.78 -5.51 13.00
C ASN A 166 4.99 -4.17 13.73
N SER A 167 3.90 -3.52 14.13
CA SER A 167 3.94 -2.26 14.87
C SER A 167 4.50 -2.45 16.28
N LEU A 168 4.15 -3.55 16.96
CA LEU A 168 4.69 -3.92 18.26
C LEU A 168 6.19 -4.21 18.19
N MET A 169 6.65 -4.94 17.17
CA MET A 169 8.08 -5.21 16.98
C MET A 169 8.87 -3.93 16.71
N LYS A 170 8.37 -3.02 15.87
CA LYS A 170 9.11 -1.77 15.53
C LYS A 170 8.99 -0.65 16.57
N ASN A 171 7.85 -0.51 17.23
CA ASN A 171 7.57 0.65 18.09
C ASN A 171 7.49 0.32 19.59
N TYR A 172 6.99 -0.84 19.97
CA TYR A 172 6.79 -1.22 21.36
C TYR A 172 8.04 -1.78 22.03
N LEU A 173 8.89 -2.45 21.27
CA LEU A 173 10.13 -3.00 21.82
C LEU A 173 11.06 -1.92 22.42
N LYS A 174 11.00 -0.67 21.94
CA LYS A 174 11.85 0.40 22.49
C LYS A 174 11.26 1.09 23.75
N ASP A 175 9.96 1.35 23.77
CA ASP A 175 9.35 2.19 24.81
C ASP A 175 8.72 1.39 25.96
N TYR A 176 8.08 0.23 25.65
CA TYR A 176 7.42 -0.62 26.64
C TYR A 176 8.26 -1.80 27.12
N MET A 177 9.26 -2.22 26.35
CA MET A 177 10.15 -3.31 26.76
C MET A 177 10.88 -2.98 28.06
N GLN A 178 11.28 -1.72 28.26
CA GLN A 178 11.92 -1.30 29.51
C GLN A 178 11.00 -1.38 30.73
N LEU A 179 9.69 -1.15 30.53
CA LEU A 179 8.69 -1.32 31.60
C LEU A 179 8.43 -2.79 31.89
N MET A 180 8.27 -3.61 30.85
CA MET A 180 8.07 -5.07 31.00
C MET A 180 9.29 -5.77 31.59
N ILE A 181 10.51 -5.32 31.29
CA ILE A 181 11.75 -5.90 31.82
C ILE A 181 11.92 -5.58 33.30
N LYS A 182 11.42 -4.44 33.78
CA LYS A 182 11.51 -4.05 35.19
C LYS A 182 10.63 -4.87 36.12
N ASP A 183 9.56 -5.45 35.62
CA ASP A 183 8.61 -6.24 36.37
C ASP A 183 8.60 -7.70 35.85
N ASP A 184 8.94 -8.65 36.68
CA ASP A 184 9.00 -10.06 36.33
C ASP A 184 7.61 -10.63 35.98
N GLY A 185 6.58 -10.21 36.68
CA GLY A 185 5.20 -10.65 36.42
C GLY A 185 4.68 -10.18 35.06
N LEU A 186 4.94 -8.92 34.69
CA LEU A 186 4.60 -8.40 33.36
C LEU A 186 5.40 -9.09 32.26
N CYS A 187 6.69 -9.35 32.49
CA CYS A 187 7.54 -10.06 31.54
C CYS A 187 7.06 -11.50 31.30
N VAL A 188 6.79 -12.24 32.37
CA VAL A 188 6.23 -13.62 32.30
C VAL A 188 4.87 -13.60 31.61
N GLY A 189 3.97 -12.68 31.98
CA GLY A 189 2.65 -12.56 31.36
C GLY A 189 2.73 -12.34 29.85
N ALA A 190 3.62 -11.47 29.37
CA ALA A 190 3.82 -11.22 27.95
C ALA A 190 4.38 -12.44 27.20
N ILE A 191 5.30 -13.19 27.80
CA ILE A 191 5.85 -14.43 27.22
C ILE A 191 4.77 -15.51 27.16
N MET A 192 3.98 -15.68 28.21
CA MET A 192 2.91 -16.69 28.28
C MET A 192 1.78 -16.38 27.29
N GLU A 193 1.44 -15.11 27.10
CA GLU A 193 0.48 -14.71 26.06
C GLU A 193 1.01 -14.95 24.65
N ALA A 194 2.28 -14.63 24.40
CA ALA A 194 2.95 -14.97 23.13
C ALA A 194 2.91 -16.49 22.87
N SER A 195 3.13 -17.31 23.90
CA SER A 195 3.01 -18.77 23.82
C SER A 195 1.59 -19.24 23.49
N ALA A 196 0.57 -18.67 24.12
CA ALA A 196 -0.83 -19.04 23.85
C ALA A 196 -1.27 -18.66 22.41
N GLN A 197 -0.82 -17.53 21.91
CA GLN A 197 -1.04 -17.11 20.53
C GLN A 197 -0.28 -18.02 19.54
N MET A 198 0.96 -18.36 19.86
CA MET A 198 1.80 -19.21 19.02
C MET A 198 1.20 -20.59 18.80
N ARG A 199 0.59 -21.21 19.83
CA ARG A 199 -0.12 -22.49 19.68
C ARG A 199 -1.24 -22.44 18.65
N ARG A 200 -2.07 -21.40 18.69
CA ARG A 200 -3.15 -21.19 17.70
C ARG A 200 -2.61 -20.96 16.30
N VAL A 201 -1.60 -20.12 16.17
CA VAL A 201 -0.94 -19.83 14.89
C VAL A 201 -0.32 -21.09 14.30
N THR A 202 0.38 -21.89 15.12
CA THR A 202 1.05 -23.12 14.67
C THR A 202 0.05 -24.19 14.24
N GLN A 203 -1.09 -24.32 14.93
CA GLN A 203 -2.17 -25.18 14.48
C GLN A 203 -2.68 -24.75 13.11
N GLY A 204 -2.95 -23.45 12.90
CA GLY A 204 -3.37 -22.91 11.62
C GLY A 204 -2.34 -23.11 10.51
N ILE A 205 -1.04 -22.95 10.80
CA ILE A 205 0.04 -23.28 9.87
C ILE A 205 -0.05 -24.75 9.45
N GLY A 206 -0.22 -25.68 10.39
CA GLY A 206 -0.34 -27.10 10.11
C GLY A 206 -1.54 -27.45 9.23
N GLU A 207 -2.69 -26.84 9.48
CA GLU A 207 -3.91 -27.04 8.68
C GLU A 207 -3.77 -26.48 7.27
N MET A 208 -3.18 -25.29 7.12
CA MET A 208 -2.91 -24.69 5.80
C MET A 208 -1.87 -25.47 4.99
N VAL A 209 -0.82 -25.96 5.63
CA VAL A 209 0.17 -26.84 4.98
C VAL A 209 -0.51 -28.12 4.48
N THR A 210 -1.37 -28.73 5.30
CA THR A 210 -2.12 -29.94 4.92
C THR A 210 -3.05 -29.64 3.73
N TYR A 211 -3.77 -28.52 3.78
CA TYR A 211 -4.64 -28.10 2.69
C TYR A 211 -3.88 -27.92 1.37
N LEU A 212 -2.75 -27.21 1.39
CA LEU A 212 -1.92 -26.98 0.20
C LEU A 212 -1.36 -28.29 -0.34
N MET A 213 -0.88 -29.18 0.52
CA MET A 213 -0.31 -30.47 0.10
C MET A 213 -1.35 -31.38 -0.53
N TYR A 214 -2.58 -31.36 -0.04
CA TYR A 214 -3.68 -32.14 -0.59
C TYR A 214 -4.20 -31.56 -1.90
N ASN A 215 -4.45 -30.24 -1.95
CA ASN A 215 -5.10 -29.60 -3.09
C ASN A 215 -4.14 -29.19 -4.23
N LYS A 216 -2.83 -29.18 -4.04
CA LYS A 216 -1.87 -28.87 -5.13
C LYS A 216 -2.02 -29.82 -6.32
N GLU A 217 -2.41 -31.05 -6.10
CA GLU A 217 -2.58 -32.07 -7.14
C GLU A 217 -3.70 -31.71 -8.13
N ILE A 218 -4.59 -30.78 -7.80
CA ILE A 218 -5.62 -30.27 -8.70
C ILE A 218 -5.00 -29.49 -9.86
N LEU A 219 -3.91 -28.76 -9.63
CA LEU A 219 -3.20 -28.06 -10.72
C LEU A 219 -2.31 -29.02 -11.51
N PHE A 220 -1.59 -29.90 -10.82
CA PHE A 220 -0.72 -30.89 -11.44
C PHE A 220 -0.52 -32.10 -10.54
N ALA A 221 -0.87 -33.29 -11.05
CA ALA A 221 -0.72 -34.58 -10.38
C ALA A 221 0.01 -35.60 -11.26
N GLU A 222 0.67 -36.57 -10.64
CA GLU A 222 1.26 -37.68 -11.37
C GLU A 222 0.19 -38.63 -11.96
N SER A 223 -1.05 -38.56 -11.44
CA SER A 223 -2.19 -39.41 -11.85
C SER A 223 -2.94 -38.93 -13.11
N GLU A 224 -2.54 -37.80 -13.68
CA GLU A 224 -3.10 -37.27 -14.93
C GLU A 224 -4.57 -36.81 -14.88
N ASN A 225 -5.18 -36.69 -13.69
CA ASN A 225 -6.56 -36.20 -13.49
C ASN A 225 -6.61 -34.75 -13.00
N ASP A 226 -5.68 -33.93 -13.43
CA ASP A 226 -5.52 -32.55 -12.98
C ASP A 226 -5.80 -31.55 -14.10
N LEU A 227 -5.90 -30.29 -13.74
CA LEU A 227 -6.21 -29.22 -14.67
C LEU A 227 -5.16 -29.04 -15.78
N PHE A 228 -3.88 -29.26 -15.48
CA PHE A 228 -2.83 -29.13 -16.47
C PHE A 228 -3.00 -30.15 -17.61
N HIS A 229 -3.25 -31.43 -17.27
CA HIS A 229 -3.47 -32.50 -18.25
C HIS A 229 -4.76 -32.24 -19.05
N LEU A 230 -5.84 -31.81 -18.37
CA LEU A 230 -7.10 -31.49 -19.05
C LEU A 230 -6.96 -30.39 -20.11
N PHE A 231 -6.27 -29.29 -19.76
CA PHE A 231 -6.00 -28.24 -20.75
C PHE A 231 -5.02 -28.68 -21.84
N PHE A 232 -4.07 -29.57 -21.50
CA PHE A 232 -3.18 -30.14 -22.50
C PHE A 232 -3.94 -30.99 -23.52
N ASP A 233 -4.80 -31.90 -23.06
CA ASP A 233 -5.64 -32.74 -23.92
C ASP A 233 -6.61 -31.89 -24.75
N LEU A 234 -7.17 -30.85 -24.15
CA LEU A 234 -7.98 -29.86 -24.87
C LEU A 234 -7.19 -29.20 -26.00
N ALA A 235 -5.92 -28.82 -25.74
CA ALA A 235 -5.04 -28.23 -26.76
C ALA A 235 -4.72 -29.21 -27.90
N VAL A 236 -4.46 -30.47 -27.59
CA VAL A 236 -4.20 -31.52 -28.57
C VAL A 236 -5.44 -31.74 -29.45
N ASN A 237 -6.61 -31.86 -28.83
CA ASN A 237 -7.87 -32.10 -29.55
C ASN A 237 -8.26 -30.90 -30.45
N ALA A 238 -8.18 -29.68 -29.94
CA ALA A 238 -8.45 -28.46 -30.69
C ALA A 238 -7.44 -28.25 -31.84
N SER A 239 -6.16 -28.55 -31.61
CA SER A 239 -5.12 -28.50 -32.65
C SER A 239 -5.35 -29.51 -33.77
N SER A 240 -5.83 -30.72 -33.45
CA SER A 240 -6.16 -31.75 -34.45
C SER A 240 -7.31 -31.30 -35.36
N GLN A 241 -8.21 -30.45 -34.85
CA GLN A 241 -9.32 -29.84 -35.59
C GLN A 241 -8.90 -28.51 -36.28
N LYS A 242 -7.61 -28.17 -36.29
CA LYS A 242 -7.07 -26.93 -36.88
C LYS A 242 -7.63 -25.64 -36.26
N GLN A 243 -8.05 -25.69 -35.02
CA GLN A 243 -8.55 -24.52 -34.29
C GLN A 243 -7.37 -23.73 -33.67
N ASP A 244 -7.60 -22.44 -33.38
CA ASP A 244 -6.58 -21.60 -32.72
C ASP A 244 -6.48 -21.96 -31.24
N ILE A 245 -5.33 -22.43 -30.81
CA ILE A 245 -5.06 -22.85 -29.42
C ILE A 245 -4.32 -21.79 -28.57
N THR A 246 -4.24 -20.56 -29.07
CA THR A 246 -3.50 -19.47 -28.37
C THR A 246 -4.02 -19.23 -26.96
N LYS A 247 -5.34 -19.26 -26.76
CA LYS A 247 -5.95 -19.12 -25.43
C LYS A 247 -5.56 -20.27 -24.49
N ILE A 248 -5.59 -21.51 -24.98
CA ILE A 248 -5.27 -22.70 -24.17
C ILE A 248 -3.78 -22.67 -23.77
N LYS A 249 -2.89 -22.28 -24.69
CA LYS A 249 -1.46 -22.10 -24.38
C LYS A 249 -1.22 -21.06 -23.29
N ALA A 250 -1.94 -19.95 -23.33
CA ALA A 250 -1.86 -18.93 -22.28
C ALA A 250 -2.32 -19.48 -20.92
N ILE A 251 -3.35 -20.32 -20.88
CA ILE A 251 -3.84 -20.96 -19.65
C ILE A 251 -2.84 -21.99 -19.13
N LEU A 252 -2.28 -22.84 -19.99
CA LEU A 252 -1.23 -23.81 -19.59
C LEU A 252 -0.03 -23.10 -18.97
N LYS A 253 0.37 -21.98 -19.55
CA LYS A 253 1.40 -21.13 -18.97
C LYS A 253 0.97 -20.58 -17.60
N TYR A 254 -0.25 -20.09 -17.48
CA TYR A 254 -0.79 -19.60 -16.20
C TYR A 254 -0.78 -20.68 -15.12
N ILE A 255 -1.17 -21.92 -15.44
CA ILE A 255 -1.07 -23.06 -14.49
C ILE A 255 0.39 -23.27 -14.05
N TRP A 256 1.33 -23.23 -14.99
CA TRP A 256 2.75 -23.36 -14.68
C TRP A 256 3.24 -22.25 -13.74
N ASP A 257 2.85 -21.01 -14.01
CA ASP A 257 3.18 -19.86 -13.18
C ASP A 257 2.54 -20.00 -11.78
N CYS A 258 1.31 -20.51 -11.69
CA CYS A 258 0.67 -20.85 -10.41
C CYS A 258 1.47 -21.89 -9.61
N MET A 259 1.95 -22.97 -10.26
CA MET A 259 2.77 -23.98 -9.61
C MET A 259 4.07 -23.38 -9.07
N GLN A 260 4.73 -22.51 -9.81
CA GLN A 260 5.95 -21.81 -9.38
C GLN A 260 5.68 -20.87 -8.20
N MET A 261 4.61 -20.05 -8.27
CA MET A 261 4.25 -19.11 -7.21
C MET A 261 3.87 -19.80 -5.89
N LEU A 262 3.18 -20.92 -5.95
CA LEU A 262 2.85 -21.71 -4.77
C LEU A 262 4.09 -22.25 -4.08
N ASN A 263 5.10 -22.65 -4.86
CA ASN A 263 6.37 -23.23 -4.37
C ASN A 263 6.16 -24.39 -3.38
N VAL A 264 5.19 -25.27 -3.69
CA VAL A 264 4.83 -26.45 -2.88
C VAL A 264 5.13 -27.76 -3.59
N TYR A 265 5.57 -27.70 -4.85
CA TYR A 265 5.90 -28.86 -5.66
C TYR A 265 7.38 -29.22 -5.49
N PRO A 266 7.70 -30.52 -5.26
CA PRO A 266 9.08 -30.97 -5.28
C PRO A 266 9.74 -30.71 -6.65
N GLU A 267 11.03 -30.41 -6.65
CA GLU A 267 11.80 -30.17 -7.88
C GLU A 267 11.66 -31.32 -8.90
N LYS A 268 11.54 -32.56 -8.41
CA LYS A 268 11.30 -33.73 -9.25
C LYS A 268 9.98 -33.64 -10.02
N GLN A 269 8.88 -33.21 -9.38
CA GLN A 269 7.58 -33.03 -10.03
C GLN A 269 7.61 -31.88 -11.04
N MET A 270 8.27 -30.77 -10.70
CA MET A 270 8.45 -29.65 -11.63
C MET A 270 9.30 -30.07 -12.86
N SER A 271 10.35 -30.84 -12.65
CA SER A 271 11.20 -31.36 -13.74
C SER A 271 10.44 -32.37 -14.60
N GLU A 272 9.60 -33.21 -14.03
CA GLU A 272 8.78 -34.17 -14.76
C GLU A 272 7.71 -33.49 -15.61
N ALA A 273 6.99 -32.51 -15.04
CA ALA A 273 6.05 -31.66 -15.78
C ALA A 273 6.74 -31.00 -16.97
N LYS A 274 7.92 -30.43 -16.78
CA LYS A 274 8.71 -29.81 -17.85
C LYS A 274 9.14 -30.81 -18.90
N ARG A 275 9.52 -32.02 -18.52
CA ARG A 275 9.96 -33.08 -19.44
C ARG A 275 8.81 -33.63 -20.29
N ARG A 276 7.65 -33.92 -19.67
CA ARG A 276 6.48 -34.47 -20.35
C ARG A 276 5.92 -33.51 -21.40
N TYR A 277 5.96 -32.20 -21.10
CA TYR A 277 5.38 -31.14 -21.91
C TYR A 277 6.43 -30.24 -22.58
N GLY A 278 7.66 -30.68 -22.69
CA GLY A 278 8.82 -29.93 -23.23
C GLY A 278 8.69 -29.45 -24.68
N ASN A 279 7.73 -29.95 -25.44
CA ASN A 279 7.38 -29.43 -26.76
C ASN A 279 6.40 -28.23 -26.69
N TYR A 280 5.84 -27.96 -25.53
CA TYR A 280 5.13 -26.73 -25.27
C TYR A 280 6.16 -25.70 -24.83
N ASP A 281 6.34 -24.72 -25.66
CA ASP A 281 7.22 -23.62 -25.36
C ASP A 281 6.65 -22.79 -24.22
N PHE A 282 6.86 -23.27 -22.97
CA PHE A 282 6.64 -22.48 -21.76
C PHE A 282 7.65 -21.34 -21.69
N SER A 283 8.70 -21.38 -22.53
CA SER A 283 9.72 -20.34 -22.65
C SER A 283 9.27 -19.14 -23.47
N GLY A 284 8.05 -19.14 -24.03
CA GLY A 284 7.52 -17.99 -24.77
C GLY A 284 7.54 -16.69 -23.97
N THR A 285 8.08 -16.70 -22.77
CA THR A 285 8.49 -15.53 -21.98
C THR A 285 9.61 -15.82 -20.99
N THR A 286 10.42 -16.85 -21.20
CA THR A 286 11.83 -16.72 -20.86
C THR A 286 12.50 -16.10 -22.09
N ALA A 287 12.17 -14.88 -22.46
CA ALA A 287 13.23 -13.94 -22.74
C ALA A 287 14.26 -14.28 -21.67
N THR A 288 15.47 -14.69 -22.10
CA THR A 288 16.60 -14.87 -21.22
C THR A 288 16.37 -13.99 -20.02
N ARG A 289 16.04 -14.57 -18.84
CA ARG A 289 15.92 -13.77 -17.62
C ARG A 289 17.29 -13.17 -17.51
N ILE A 290 17.40 -11.94 -18.01
CA ILE A 290 18.59 -11.13 -17.78
C ILE A 290 18.64 -11.18 -16.26
N ASN A 291 19.66 -11.82 -15.72
CA ASN A 291 19.80 -11.88 -14.27
C ASN A 291 20.25 -10.49 -13.86
N VAL A 292 19.26 -9.60 -13.77
CA VAL A 292 19.41 -8.18 -13.41
C VAL A 292 20.12 -8.08 -12.07
N ALA A 293 19.96 -9.08 -11.21
CA ALA A 293 20.66 -9.18 -9.95
C ALA A 293 22.18 -9.38 -10.06
N LYS A 294 22.71 -9.78 -11.22
CA LYS A 294 24.16 -9.87 -11.44
C LYS A 294 24.78 -8.58 -11.97
N GLU A 295 23.98 -7.60 -12.32
CA GLU A 295 24.48 -6.32 -12.81
C GLU A 295 24.66 -5.32 -11.67
N ASP A 296 25.71 -4.54 -11.75
CA ASP A 296 25.94 -3.39 -10.87
C ASP A 296 24.97 -2.26 -11.22
N GLY A 297 23.77 -2.28 -10.62
CA GLY A 297 22.69 -1.34 -10.92
C GLY A 297 23.08 0.11 -10.71
N VAL A 298 23.79 0.44 -9.62
CA VAL A 298 24.26 1.81 -9.34
C VAL A 298 25.21 2.30 -10.43
N ALA A 299 26.21 1.48 -10.78
CA ALA A 299 27.15 1.85 -11.83
C ALA A 299 26.45 1.99 -13.19
N HIS A 300 25.50 1.10 -13.51
CA HIS A 300 24.76 1.17 -14.77
C HIS A 300 23.95 2.47 -14.86
N ILE A 301 23.14 2.79 -13.83
CA ILE A 301 22.30 3.98 -13.79
C ILE A 301 23.14 5.26 -13.86
N MET A 302 24.19 5.34 -13.03
CA MET A 302 25.02 6.55 -12.98
C MET A 302 25.84 6.75 -14.25
N LYS A 303 26.39 5.70 -14.85
CA LYS A 303 27.05 5.80 -16.17
C LYS A 303 26.08 6.25 -17.26
N PHE A 304 24.87 5.71 -17.26
CA PHE A 304 23.82 6.17 -18.17
C PHE A 304 23.52 7.66 -17.95
N ALA A 305 23.51 8.15 -16.72
CA ALA A 305 23.32 9.55 -16.37
C ALA A 305 24.56 10.45 -16.65
N GLY A 306 25.67 9.86 -17.11
CA GLY A 306 26.89 10.60 -17.49
C GLY A 306 27.85 10.88 -16.34
N TYR A 307 27.76 10.12 -15.23
CA TYR A 307 28.73 10.20 -14.11
C TYR A 307 29.99 9.39 -14.40
N GLU A 308 31.11 9.86 -13.86
CA GLU A 308 32.39 9.17 -13.95
C GLU A 308 32.62 8.20 -12.78
N ASN A 309 33.59 7.28 -12.96
CA ASN A 309 33.86 6.23 -11.94
C ASN A 309 34.13 6.77 -10.53
N PRO A 310 34.86 7.88 -10.30
CA PRO A 310 35.06 8.41 -8.95
C PRO A 310 33.77 8.83 -8.25
N GLU A 311 32.85 9.46 -8.99
CA GLU A 311 31.54 9.89 -8.48
C GLU A 311 30.68 8.66 -8.13
N ILE A 312 30.69 7.64 -9.00
CA ILE A 312 29.99 6.36 -8.77
C ILE A 312 30.49 5.68 -7.50
N GLN A 313 31.80 5.59 -7.31
CA GLN A 313 32.37 4.98 -6.10
C GLN A 313 32.04 5.78 -4.84
N ASN A 314 32.00 7.09 -4.93
CA ASN A 314 31.61 7.96 -3.82
C ASN A 314 30.14 7.71 -3.43
N TYR A 315 29.23 7.66 -4.41
CA TYR A 315 27.82 7.41 -4.14
C TYR A 315 27.56 6.01 -3.58
N LYS A 316 28.29 4.98 -4.05
CA LYS A 316 28.22 3.64 -3.47
C LYS A 316 28.59 3.63 -1.99
N LYS A 317 29.66 4.33 -1.60
CA LYS A 317 30.02 4.48 -0.19
C LYS A 317 28.94 5.17 0.64
N LEU A 318 28.25 6.15 0.07
CA LEU A 318 27.12 6.78 0.74
C LEU A 318 25.95 5.80 0.92
N LEU A 319 25.69 4.93 -0.06
CA LEU A 319 24.66 3.89 0.05
C LEU A 319 25.00 2.83 1.09
N GLU A 320 26.27 2.41 1.18
CA GLU A 320 26.75 1.48 2.21
C GLU A 320 26.52 2.07 3.63
N GLN A 321 26.88 3.35 3.82
CA GLN A 321 26.61 4.06 5.08
C GLN A 321 25.10 4.21 5.36
N TYR A 322 24.29 4.37 4.34
CA TYR A 322 22.83 4.43 4.46
C TYR A 322 22.23 3.15 5.04
N TRP A 323 22.76 1.97 4.65
CA TRP A 323 22.32 0.68 5.16
C TRP A 323 22.45 0.55 6.69
N GLU A 324 23.45 1.20 7.27
CA GLU A 324 23.71 1.18 8.70
C GLU A 324 22.86 2.20 9.49
N LEU A 325 22.06 3.05 8.81
CA LEU A 325 21.29 4.10 9.46
C LEU A 325 20.11 3.55 10.28
N PRO A 326 19.86 4.11 11.48
CA PRO A 326 18.71 3.74 12.28
C PRO A 326 17.38 4.19 11.64
N ASP A 327 16.31 3.44 11.86
CA ASP A 327 14.96 3.76 11.36
C ASP A 327 14.43 5.11 11.83
N ARG A 328 14.83 5.55 13.02
CA ARG A 328 14.41 6.82 13.61
C ARG A 328 15.61 7.71 13.85
N MET A 329 15.55 8.92 13.34
CA MET A 329 16.60 9.92 13.45
C MET A 329 16.03 11.23 13.98
N SER A 330 16.82 11.93 14.79
CA SER A 330 16.54 13.33 15.07
C SER A 330 16.97 14.20 13.87
N THR A 331 16.31 15.34 13.65
CA THR A 331 16.62 16.28 12.57
C THR A 331 18.02 16.91 12.71
N GLU A 332 18.64 16.79 13.87
CA GLU A 332 19.99 17.32 14.17
C GLU A 332 21.08 16.24 14.05
N SER A 333 20.72 14.97 13.82
CA SER A 333 21.67 13.85 13.75
C SER A 333 22.44 13.84 12.43
N ASP A 334 23.68 13.31 12.48
CA ASP A 334 24.50 13.10 11.28
C ASP A 334 23.84 12.08 10.32
N ALA A 335 23.13 11.09 10.86
CA ALA A 335 22.35 10.14 10.10
C ALA A 335 21.26 10.84 9.26
N PHE A 336 20.61 11.86 9.81
CA PHE A 336 19.65 12.66 9.07
C PHE A 336 20.32 13.47 7.94
N ARG A 337 21.48 14.06 8.20
CA ARG A 337 22.24 14.80 7.18
C ARG A 337 22.68 13.89 6.05
N LEU A 338 23.17 12.68 6.36
CA LEU A 338 23.57 11.68 5.38
C LEU A 338 22.37 11.25 4.51
N ARG A 339 21.22 10.95 5.12
CA ARG A 339 20.00 10.59 4.36
C ARG A 339 19.56 11.72 3.43
N LYS A 340 19.61 12.96 3.90
CA LYS A 340 19.31 14.13 3.09
C LYS A 340 20.27 14.27 1.91
N GLN A 341 21.56 14.05 2.13
CA GLN A 341 22.57 14.08 1.07
C GLN A 341 22.31 12.99 0.02
N ILE A 342 22.10 11.75 0.43
CA ILE A 342 21.79 10.62 -0.49
C ILE A 342 20.55 10.93 -1.31
N THR A 343 19.51 11.47 -0.69
CA THR A 343 18.27 11.84 -1.36
C THR A 343 18.51 12.92 -2.41
N GLN A 344 19.30 13.95 -2.10
CA GLN A 344 19.66 15.01 -3.04
C GLN A 344 20.47 14.49 -4.24
N GLU A 345 21.45 13.62 -3.99
CA GLU A 345 22.22 12.98 -5.06
C GLU A 345 21.32 12.09 -5.93
N PHE A 346 20.39 11.34 -5.33
CA PHE A 346 19.40 10.56 -6.09
C PHE A 346 18.60 11.42 -7.05
N TYR A 347 18.15 12.60 -6.63
CA TYR A 347 17.37 13.50 -7.49
C TYR A 347 18.18 14.00 -8.68
N GLN A 348 19.46 14.31 -8.46
CA GLN A 348 20.35 14.70 -9.54
C GLN A 348 20.62 13.56 -10.52
N ILE A 349 20.80 12.34 -9.99
CA ILE A 349 20.97 11.13 -10.82
C ILE A 349 19.70 10.90 -11.65
N TYR A 350 18.53 10.99 -11.01
CA TYR A 350 17.24 10.81 -11.68
C TYR A 350 17.03 11.83 -12.79
N LEU A 351 17.27 13.11 -12.49
CA LEU A 351 17.11 14.20 -13.46
C LEU A 351 18.02 14.01 -14.68
N ARG A 352 19.34 13.81 -14.46
CA ARG A 352 20.30 13.62 -15.54
C ARG A 352 19.98 12.39 -16.38
N ALA A 353 19.63 11.28 -15.73
CA ALA A 353 19.23 10.07 -16.44
C ALA A 353 17.94 10.29 -17.25
N PHE A 354 16.96 11.00 -16.69
CA PHE A 354 15.70 11.30 -17.39
C PHE A 354 15.97 12.15 -18.64
N ILE A 355 16.70 13.27 -18.52
CA ILE A 355 17.03 14.15 -19.67
C ILE A 355 17.75 13.35 -20.75
N LYS A 356 18.77 12.56 -20.36
CA LYS A 356 19.50 11.73 -21.32
C LYS A 356 18.62 10.67 -21.99
N SER A 357 17.63 10.14 -21.27
CA SER A 357 16.66 9.19 -21.87
C SER A 357 15.74 9.86 -22.90
N MET A 358 15.50 11.16 -22.80
CA MET A 358 14.73 11.91 -23.79
C MET A 358 15.56 12.24 -25.04
N GLU A 359 16.87 12.42 -24.89
CA GLU A 359 17.80 12.66 -26.00
C GLU A 359 18.13 11.37 -26.76
N SER A 360 18.15 10.24 -26.06
CA SER A 360 18.48 8.93 -26.65
C SER A 360 17.30 8.37 -27.43
N LYS A 361 17.58 7.86 -28.63
CA LYS A 361 16.61 7.11 -29.45
C LYS A 361 16.59 5.61 -29.10
N GLU A 362 17.47 5.17 -28.21
CA GLU A 362 17.59 3.76 -27.83
C GLU A 362 16.53 3.36 -26.81
N LYS A 363 16.12 2.11 -26.89
CA LYS A 363 15.21 1.52 -25.89
C LYS A 363 15.93 1.45 -24.54
N LEU A 364 15.27 1.92 -23.48
CA LEU A 364 15.80 1.84 -22.13
C LEU A 364 16.13 0.40 -21.73
N SER A 365 17.26 0.21 -21.06
CA SER A 365 17.61 -1.07 -20.47
C SER A 365 16.64 -1.43 -19.33
N PRO A 366 16.46 -2.72 -19.00
CA PRO A 366 15.60 -3.16 -17.91
C PRO A 366 15.90 -2.45 -16.58
N ILE A 367 17.17 -2.25 -16.25
CA ILE A 367 17.60 -1.51 -15.04
C ILE A 367 17.12 -0.07 -15.07
N MET A 368 17.20 0.61 -16.21
CA MET A 368 16.71 1.99 -16.33
C MET A 368 15.19 2.07 -16.19
N VAL A 369 14.46 1.08 -16.73
CA VAL A 369 13.00 1.01 -16.55
C VAL A 369 12.64 0.78 -15.08
N MET A 370 13.35 -0.10 -14.37
CA MET A 370 13.18 -0.30 -12.92
C MET A 370 13.48 0.99 -12.14
N PHE A 371 14.58 1.65 -12.46
CA PHE A 371 14.97 2.89 -11.79
C PHE A 371 13.94 4.00 -11.94
N PHE A 372 13.49 4.26 -13.17
CA PHE A 372 12.55 5.34 -13.43
C PHE A 372 11.16 5.12 -12.83
N ASN A 373 10.68 3.89 -12.77
CA ASN A 373 9.31 3.64 -12.31
C ASN A 373 9.26 3.19 -10.85
N PHE A 374 10.25 2.45 -10.37
CA PHE A 374 10.22 1.80 -9.06
C PHE A 374 11.30 2.29 -8.09
N GLY A 375 12.29 3.05 -8.54
CA GLY A 375 13.35 3.58 -7.69
C GLY A 375 14.49 2.57 -7.39
N PHE A 376 14.60 1.50 -8.16
CA PHE A 376 15.69 0.55 -8.01
C PHE A 376 17.06 1.22 -8.20
N MET A 377 17.99 0.99 -7.26
CA MET A 377 19.38 1.49 -7.36
C MET A 377 20.42 0.38 -7.22
N ASN A 378 20.26 -0.53 -6.25
CA ASN A 378 21.28 -1.51 -5.94
C ASN A 378 20.69 -2.84 -5.49
N VAL A 379 21.18 -3.93 -6.09
CA VAL A 379 20.79 -5.29 -5.72
C VAL A 379 21.27 -5.68 -4.32
N ASP A 380 22.43 -5.17 -3.88
CA ASP A 380 22.97 -5.49 -2.55
C ASP A 380 22.08 -4.97 -1.42
N MET A 381 21.36 -3.85 -1.66
CA MET A 381 20.42 -3.28 -0.71
C MET A 381 19.04 -3.94 -0.78
N LEU A 382 18.60 -4.29 -2.00
CA LEU A 382 17.26 -4.83 -2.23
C LEU A 382 17.19 -6.35 -2.08
N GLY A 383 18.31 -7.03 -2.28
CA GLY A 383 18.39 -8.48 -2.35
C GLY A 383 17.99 -9.05 -3.73
N GLU A 384 18.50 -10.23 -4.06
CA GLU A 384 18.26 -10.84 -5.38
C GLU A 384 16.79 -11.17 -5.62
N GLU A 385 16.09 -11.68 -4.63
CA GLU A 385 14.67 -12.05 -4.71
C GLU A 385 13.79 -10.83 -5.02
N TYR A 386 13.93 -9.76 -4.24
CA TYR A 386 13.16 -8.54 -4.44
C TYR A 386 13.54 -7.82 -5.74
N THR A 387 14.81 -7.83 -6.12
CA THR A 387 15.27 -7.27 -7.41
C THR A 387 14.57 -7.97 -8.58
N ASN A 388 14.51 -9.30 -8.57
CA ASN A 388 13.82 -10.07 -9.61
C ASN A 388 12.31 -9.83 -9.59
N ALA A 389 11.71 -9.69 -8.40
CA ALA A 389 10.28 -9.38 -8.26
C ALA A 389 9.93 -7.98 -8.81
N VAL A 390 10.73 -6.96 -8.50
CA VAL A 390 10.56 -5.60 -9.08
C VAL A 390 10.80 -5.62 -10.59
N TYR A 391 11.79 -6.39 -11.07
CA TYR A 391 12.02 -6.56 -12.51
C TYR A 391 10.78 -7.13 -13.22
N ASN A 392 10.14 -8.15 -12.65
CA ASN A 392 8.93 -8.74 -13.22
C ASN A 392 7.79 -7.70 -13.35
N LEU A 393 7.69 -6.73 -12.42
CA LEU A 393 6.71 -5.66 -12.52
C LEU A 393 6.96 -4.72 -13.72
N THR A 394 8.20 -4.60 -14.18
CA THR A 394 8.53 -3.76 -15.35
C THR A 394 7.93 -4.29 -16.65
N GLU A 395 7.62 -5.58 -16.72
CA GLU A 395 6.94 -6.19 -17.86
C GLU A 395 5.43 -5.83 -17.91
N HIS A 396 4.90 -5.31 -16.79
CA HIS A 396 3.48 -5.02 -16.59
C HIS A 396 3.21 -3.56 -16.16
N LEU A 397 3.97 -2.61 -16.70
CA LEU A 397 3.84 -1.18 -16.34
C LEU A 397 2.43 -0.62 -16.54
N GLY A 398 1.65 -1.19 -17.47
CA GLY A 398 0.24 -0.81 -17.65
C GLY A 398 -0.63 -0.99 -16.40
N LEU A 399 -0.24 -1.85 -15.43
CA LEU A 399 -0.94 -2.00 -14.17
C LEU A 399 -0.82 -0.77 -13.25
N PHE A 400 0.15 0.11 -13.51
CA PHE A 400 0.45 1.27 -12.67
C PHE A 400 -0.01 2.59 -13.31
N SER A 401 -0.80 2.52 -14.38
CA SER A 401 -1.30 3.69 -15.07
C SER A 401 -2.74 3.54 -15.50
N SER A 402 -3.48 4.66 -15.45
CA SER A 402 -4.81 4.83 -16.01
C SER A 402 -5.01 6.29 -16.42
N GLU A 403 -6.23 6.71 -16.73
CA GLU A 403 -6.51 8.11 -17.09
C GLU A 403 -6.07 9.12 -16.02
N HIS A 404 -6.14 8.71 -14.73
CA HIS A 404 -5.81 9.56 -13.59
C HIS A 404 -4.70 9.00 -12.68
N VAL A 405 -4.01 7.92 -13.07
CA VAL A 405 -2.91 7.32 -12.30
C VAL A 405 -1.66 7.27 -13.17
N TYR A 406 -0.55 7.75 -12.63
CA TYR A 406 0.71 7.89 -13.33
C TYR A 406 1.86 7.38 -12.48
N THR A 407 2.80 6.61 -13.07
CA THR A 407 4.11 6.46 -12.44
C THR A 407 4.84 7.80 -12.49
N ILE A 408 5.83 8.00 -11.62
CA ILE A 408 6.63 9.21 -11.63
C ILE A 408 7.28 9.47 -13.00
N TYR A 409 7.71 8.41 -13.69
CA TYR A 409 8.29 8.51 -15.03
C TYR A 409 7.28 9.03 -16.06
N GLN A 410 6.07 8.49 -16.08
CA GLN A 410 4.99 8.95 -16.97
C GLN A 410 4.59 10.39 -16.67
N TRP A 411 4.56 10.73 -15.38
CA TRP A 411 4.26 12.09 -14.94
C TRP A 411 5.30 13.10 -15.48
N MET A 412 6.59 12.80 -15.29
CA MET A 412 7.68 13.64 -15.80
C MET A 412 7.66 13.73 -17.34
N LEU A 413 7.33 12.62 -18.00
CA LEU A 413 7.20 12.59 -19.46
C LEU A 413 6.10 13.52 -19.95
N SER A 414 4.96 13.59 -19.28
CA SER A 414 3.85 14.49 -19.65
C SER A 414 4.23 15.97 -19.48
N ILE A 415 5.04 16.31 -18.47
CA ILE A 415 5.57 17.66 -18.26
C ILE A 415 6.61 18.00 -19.33
N TYR A 416 7.52 17.08 -19.64
CA TYR A 416 8.53 17.26 -20.68
C TYR A 416 7.89 17.54 -22.05
N LYS A 417 6.83 16.79 -22.39
CA LYS A 417 6.06 17.00 -23.62
C LYS A 417 5.18 18.26 -23.62
N GLY A 418 5.03 18.94 -22.51
CA GLY A 418 4.15 20.09 -22.38
C GLY A 418 2.66 19.75 -22.31
N GLU A 419 2.31 18.50 -22.08
CA GLU A 419 0.94 18.05 -21.88
C GLU A 419 0.38 18.50 -20.52
N ARG A 420 1.27 18.76 -19.56
CA ARG A 420 0.95 19.21 -18.20
C ARG A 420 1.91 20.28 -17.73
N GLU A 421 1.38 21.20 -16.92
CA GLU A 421 2.21 22.18 -16.21
C GLU A 421 2.83 21.54 -14.95
N PRO A 422 4.07 21.97 -14.59
CA PRO A 422 4.69 21.55 -13.33
C PRO A 422 3.81 21.86 -12.12
N SER A 423 3.99 21.09 -11.06
CA SER A 423 3.34 21.33 -9.78
C SER A 423 3.85 22.61 -9.13
N LYS A 424 3.03 23.25 -8.31
CA LYS A 424 3.47 24.39 -7.53
C LYS A 424 4.50 23.95 -6.47
N ASN A 425 5.42 24.84 -6.15
CA ASN A 425 6.38 24.64 -5.09
C ASN A 425 5.75 24.81 -3.69
N GLU A 426 6.55 24.63 -2.66
CA GLU A 426 6.13 24.76 -1.24
C GLU A 426 5.62 26.15 -0.84
N PHE A 427 5.90 27.17 -1.67
CA PHE A 427 5.44 28.55 -1.49
C PHE A 427 4.18 28.88 -2.30
N ASP A 428 3.48 27.85 -2.81
CA ASP A 428 2.29 27.98 -3.67
C ASP A 428 2.55 28.74 -4.97
N GLN A 429 3.82 28.75 -5.46
CA GLN A 429 4.22 29.34 -6.71
C GLN A 429 4.21 28.30 -7.83
N ASP A 430 3.54 28.61 -8.94
CA ASP A 430 3.71 27.89 -10.20
C ASP A 430 5.10 28.16 -10.81
N TYR A 431 5.45 27.39 -11.84
CA TYR A 431 6.78 27.51 -12.47
C TYR A 431 7.09 28.92 -12.95
N ARG A 432 6.12 29.60 -13.57
CA ARG A 432 6.26 30.97 -14.03
C ARG A 432 6.45 31.97 -12.87
N GLY A 433 5.68 31.79 -11.81
CA GLY A 433 5.83 32.61 -10.59
C GLY A 433 7.19 32.44 -9.93
N TYR A 434 7.72 31.23 -9.94
CA TYR A 434 9.07 30.91 -9.48
C TYR A 434 10.14 31.65 -10.33
N LEU A 435 10.05 31.56 -11.66
CA LEU A 435 10.97 32.28 -12.56
C LEU A 435 10.90 33.80 -12.40
N MET A 436 9.69 34.35 -12.20
CA MET A 436 9.52 35.76 -11.89
C MET A 436 10.21 36.16 -10.58
N ASP A 437 10.19 35.30 -9.58
CA ASP A 437 10.85 35.57 -8.31
C ASP A 437 12.37 35.53 -8.43
N LEU A 438 12.93 34.58 -9.18
CA LEU A 438 14.36 34.55 -9.53
C LEU A 438 14.80 35.82 -10.27
N ARG A 439 13.97 36.30 -11.24
CA ARG A 439 14.23 37.55 -11.91
C ARG A 439 14.21 38.75 -10.95
N ARG A 440 13.26 38.82 -10.03
CA ARG A 440 13.19 39.89 -9.01
C ARG A 440 14.41 39.90 -8.10
N ARG A 441 15.00 38.75 -7.83
CA ARG A 441 16.24 38.61 -7.05
C ARG A 441 17.50 38.95 -7.87
N GLY A 442 17.36 39.15 -9.19
CA GLY A 442 18.50 39.40 -10.08
C GLY A 442 19.28 38.14 -10.47
N GLU A 443 18.74 36.96 -10.20
CA GLU A 443 19.34 35.67 -10.55
C GLU A 443 19.12 35.32 -12.02
N LEU A 444 18.06 35.84 -12.64
CA LEU A 444 17.74 35.69 -14.06
C LEU A 444 17.49 37.03 -14.73
N THR A 445 17.95 37.15 -15.97
CA THR A 445 17.53 38.22 -16.88
C THR A 445 16.14 37.91 -17.47
N GLU A 446 15.50 38.91 -18.08
CA GLU A 446 14.21 38.72 -18.75
C GLU A 446 14.30 37.75 -19.92
N GLN A 447 15.41 37.78 -20.65
CA GLN A 447 15.63 36.85 -21.76
C GLN A 447 15.81 35.41 -21.26
N GLN A 448 16.65 35.18 -20.25
CA GLN A 448 16.85 33.90 -19.64
C GLN A 448 15.54 33.36 -19.06
N MET A 449 14.73 34.21 -18.41
CA MET A 449 13.42 33.79 -17.89
C MET A 449 12.51 33.23 -18.99
N LYS A 450 12.47 33.90 -20.16
CA LYS A 450 11.66 33.45 -21.31
C LYS A 450 12.20 32.14 -21.91
N GLU A 451 13.52 32.01 -21.97
CA GLU A 451 14.17 30.78 -22.44
C GLU A 451 13.89 29.62 -21.51
N GLU A 452 14.01 29.81 -20.18
CA GLU A 452 13.73 28.79 -19.18
C GLU A 452 12.23 28.41 -19.11
N GLU A 453 11.32 29.39 -19.26
CA GLU A 453 9.87 29.15 -19.32
C GLU A 453 9.48 28.19 -20.45
N GLN A 454 10.21 28.19 -21.56
CA GLN A 454 10.00 27.35 -22.73
C GLN A 454 10.79 26.02 -22.67
N SER A 455 11.79 25.92 -21.81
CA SER A 455 12.65 24.74 -21.71
C SER A 455 11.92 23.58 -21.06
N ALA A 456 11.75 22.48 -21.81
CA ALA A 456 11.18 21.24 -21.30
C ALA A 456 12.02 20.64 -20.16
N GLU A 457 13.34 20.74 -20.26
CA GLU A 457 14.27 20.24 -19.24
C GLU A 457 14.14 21.00 -17.93
N LYS A 458 14.07 22.34 -17.99
CA LYS A 458 13.93 23.19 -16.81
C LYS A 458 12.58 23.00 -16.11
N ARG A 459 11.53 22.74 -16.86
CA ARG A 459 10.20 22.39 -16.31
C ARG A 459 10.25 21.07 -15.56
N VAL A 460 10.90 20.04 -16.10
CA VAL A 460 11.10 18.76 -15.44
C VAL A 460 12.01 18.89 -14.22
N GLU A 461 13.11 19.68 -14.32
CA GLU A 461 13.99 19.97 -13.19
C GLU A 461 13.21 20.56 -12.02
N PHE A 462 12.38 21.57 -12.29
CA PHE A 462 11.53 22.20 -11.28
C PHE A 462 10.56 21.20 -10.64
N GLU A 463 9.91 20.35 -11.44
CA GLU A 463 8.97 19.34 -10.93
C GLU A 463 9.68 18.28 -10.08
N ILE A 464 10.80 17.72 -10.54
CA ILE A 464 11.58 16.73 -9.79
C ILE A 464 12.03 17.31 -8.46
N MET A 465 12.59 18.50 -8.45
CA MET A 465 13.05 19.15 -7.22
C MET A 465 11.90 19.37 -6.24
N ASN A 466 10.72 19.75 -6.71
CA ASN A 466 9.56 19.95 -5.86
C ASN A 466 9.03 18.63 -5.31
N LEU A 467 8.77 17.64 -6.16
CA LEU A 467 8.19 16.37 -5.75
C LEU A 467 9.11 15.61 -4.78
N PHE A 468 10.37 15.49 -5.10
CA PHE A 468 11.30 14.73 -4.28
C PHE A 468 11.75 15.48 -3.03
N THR A 469 12.01 16.79 -3.09
CA THR A 469 12.42 17.57 -1.91
C THR A 469 11.29 17.72 -0.90
N THR A 470 10.08 17.92 -1.37
CA THR A 470 8.91 18.13 -0.51
C THR A 470 8.24 16.79 -0.13
N GLY A 471 8.48 15.73 -0.88
CA GLY A 471 8.04 14.39 -0.54
C GLY A 471 8.41 13.97 0.88
N SER A 472 9.58 14.40 1.35
CA SER A 472 10.01 14.22 2.74
C SER A 472 9.11 14.93 3.77
N ARG A 473 8.48 16.03 3.42
CA ARG A 473 7.54 16.77 4.29
C ARG A 473 6.15 16.16 4.31
N MET A 474 5.77 15.45 3.25
CA MET A 474 4.46 14.80 3.14
C MET A 474 4.32 13.59 4.06
N THR A 475 5.40 13.03 4.54
CA THR A 475 5.40 12.01 5.59
C THR A 475 5.25 12.59 7.00
N TYR A 476 4.50 13.68 7.16
CA TYR A 476 4.16 14.31 8.45
C TYR A 476 5.34 14.88 9.26
N GLY A 477 6.28 15.51 8.59
CA GLY A 477 7.45 16.13 9.22
C GLY A 477 8.46 15.11 9.75
N LYS A 478 8.24 13.83 9.47
CA LYS A 478 9.23 12.78 9.71
C LYS A 478 9.94 12.51 8.39
N ILE A 479 11.00 13.20 8.16
CA ILE A 479 11.84 13.09 6.95
C ILE A 479 12.42 11.67 6.77
N THR A 480 12.18 10.79 7.70
CA THR A 480 12.87 9.53 7.90
C THR A 480 12.36 8.38 7.03
N THR A 481 11.23 8.50 6.35
CA THR A 481 10.61 7.36 5.63
C THR A 481 10.49 7.55 4.14
N PHE A 482 10.80 8.73 3.62
CA PHE A 482 10.71 9.00 2.19
C PHE A 482 12.11 9.04 1.57
N CYS A 483 12.73 7.87 1.42
CA CYS A 483 13.94 7.71 0.62
C CYS A 483 13.59 6.94 -0.65
N PRO A 484 13.90 7.45 -1.84
CA PRO A 484 13.61 6.77 -3.09
C PRO A 484 14.55 5.58 -3.40
N VAL A 485 15.47 5.28 -2.51
CA VAL A 485 16.33 4.09 -2.60
C VAL A 485 15.62 2.91 -1.95
N LEU A 486 15.40 1.84 -2.73
CA LEU A 486 14.76 0.63 -2.23
C LEU A 486 15.71 -0.19 -1.36
N ASN A 487 15.22 -0.65 -0.21
CA ASN A 487 15.94 -1.49 0.72
C ASN A 487 15.08 -2.71 1.09
N GLU A 488 15.68 -3.89 1.18
CA GLU A 488 15.02 -5.14 1.55
C GLU A 488 14.23 -5.03 2.86
N ASP A 489 14.80 -4.38 3.87
CA ASP A 489 14.18 -4.21 5.19
C ASP A 489 12.87 -3.40 5.16
N ASP A 490 12.64 -2.60 4.12
CA ASP A 490 11.40 -1.84 3.95
C ASP A 490 10.25 -2.70 3.39
N PHE A 491 10.57 -3.85 2.77
CA PHE A 491 9.58 -4.77 2.22
C PHE A 491 9.11 -5.77 3.27
N ILE A 492 8.04 -5.43 3.98
CA ILE A 492 7.40 -6.31 4.99
C ILE A 492 6.52 -7.40 4.39
N ASN A 493 6.36 -7.43 3.07
CA ASN A 493 5.57 -8.40 2.31
C ASN A 493 6.17 -8.54 0.90
N SER A 494 5.66 -9.50 0.11
CA SER A 494 6.08 -9.63 -1.28
C SER A 494 5.83 -8.34 -2.08
N VAL A 495 6.68 -8.10 -3.07
CA VAL A 495 6.63 -6.90 -3.93
C VAL A 495 5.28 -6.75 -4.61
N GLU A 496 4.71 -7.82 -5.14
CA GLU A 496 3.43 -7.81 -5.86
C GLU A 496 2.27 -7.41 -4.94
N LYS A 497 2.33 -7.81 -3.68
CA LYS A 497 1.31 -7.43 -2.70
C LYS A 497 1.39 -5.96 -2.34
N LEU A 498 2.61 -5.45 -2.17
CA LEU A 498 2.84 -4.04 -1.84
C LEU A 498 2.66 -3.14 -3.04
N ALA A 499 2.81 -3.66 -4.26
CA ALA A 499 2.62 -2.91 -5.49
C ALA A 499 1.23 -2.28 -5.54
N LEU A 500 1.19 -0.96 -5.63
CA LEU A 500 -0.02 -0.16 -5.69
C LEU A 500 -0.43 0.06 -7.15
N THR A 501 -1.29 -0.82 -7.65
CA THR A 501 -1.79 -0.73 -9.03
C THR A 501 -2.88 0.34 -9.18
N SER A 502 -3.12 0.79 -10.41
CA SER A 502 -4.21 1.72 -10.73
C SER A 502 -5.58 1.13 -10.32
N GLU A 503 -5.80 -0.16 -10.52
CA GLU A 503 -7.04 -0.85 -10.10
C GLU A 503 -7.25 -0.75 -8.58
N LYS A 504 -6.21 -1.01 -7.77
CA LYS A 504 -6.31 -0.89 -6.31
C LYS A 504 -6.68 0.53 -5.87
N LEU A 505 -6.10 1.54 -6.54
CA LEU A 505 -6.41 2.95 -6.28
C LEU A 505 -7.83 3.30 -6.68
N GLU A 506 -8.28 2.88 -7.86
CA GLU A 506 -9.64 3.11 -8.35
C GLU A 506 -10.68 2.44 -7.45
N VAL A 507 -10.42 1.22 -6.99
CA VAL A 507 -11.28 0.55 -6.00
C VAL A 507 -11.36 1.34 -4.70
N ALA A 508 -10.23 1.85 -4.18
CA ALA A 508 -10.21 2.65 -2.95
C ALA A 508 -10.92 4.01 -3.13
N ILE A 509 -10.76 4.65 -4.28
CA ILE A 509 -11.44 5.90 -4.63
C ILE A 509 -12.95 5.67 -4.76
N ASN A 510 -13.37 4.62 -5.47
CA ASN A 510 -14.78 4.30 -5.69
C ASN A 510 -15.49 3.93 -4.38
N LYS A 511 -14.84 3.21 -3.46
CA LYS A 511 -15.40 2.96 -2.12
C LYS A 511 -15.79 4.25 -1.38
N ILE A 512 -14.99 5.31 -1.51
CA ILE A 512 -15.30 6.60 -0.90
C ILE A 512 -16.43 7.29 -1.65
N ARG A 513 -16.40 7.27 -2.98
CA ARG A 513 -17.38 7.85 -3.87
C ARG A 513 -18.77 7.22 -3.70
N ASP A 514 -18.83 5.91 -3.47
CA ASP A 514 -20.06 5.17 -3.18
C ASP A 514 -20.69 5.56 -1.82
N ILE A 515 -19.89 6.12 -0.92
CA ILE A 515 -20.37 6.61 0.38
C ILE A 515 -20.67 8.11 0.31
N ASP A 516 -19.69 8.92 -0.07
CA ASP A 516 -19.81 10.37 -0.28
C ASP A 516 -19.75 10.67 -1.78
N TYR A 517 -20.91 10.69 -2.43
CA TYR A 517 -20.99 10.97 -3.87
C TYR A 517 -20.48 12.36 -4.25
N SER A 518 -20.42 13.28 -3.31
CA SER A 518 -20.06 14.67 -3.53
C SER A 518 -18.55 14.95 -3.49
N ILE A 519 -17.72 13.94 -3.13
CA ILE A 519 -16.29 14.15 -2.79
C ILE A 519 -15.49 14.83 -3.92
N PHE A 520 -15.74 14.48 -5.17
CA PHE A 520 -15.03 15.02 -6.32
C PHE A 520 -15.82 16.12 -7.04
N TYR A 521 -17.02 16.43 -6.59
CA TYR A 521 -17.80 17.52 -7.14
C TYR A 521 -17.36 18.87 -6.56
N ARG A 522 -17.19 19.82 -7.43
CA ARG A 522 -16.90 21.21 -7.08
C ARG A 522 -17.60 22.19 -7.99
N GLU A 523 -17.76 23.41 -7.50
CA GLU A 523 -18.34 24.50 -8.25
C GLU A 523 -17.34 25.02 -9.28
N VAL A 524 -17.70 24.92 -10.56
CA VAL A 524 -16.98 25.51 -11.70
C VAL A 524 -17.86 26.55 -12.41
N LEU A 525 -17.27 27.42 -13.21
CA LEU A 525 -17.99 28.46 -13.93
C LEU A 525 -18.27 28.01 -15.36
N PHE A 526 -19.56 27.76 -15.65
CA PHE A 526 -20.04 27.59 -17.03
C PHE A 526 -20.18 28.96 -17.71
N ARG A 527 -19.72 29.07 -18.95
CA ARG A 527 -19.75 30.29 -19.76
C ARG A 527 -20.24 29.98 -21.17
N ASP A 528 -21.22 30.72 -21.61
CA ASP A 528 -21.67 30.74 -23.00
C ASP A 528 -22.25 32.13 -23.36
N PRO A 529 -21.36 33.10 -23.66
CA PRO A 529 -21.76 34.48 -23.96
C PRO A 529 -22.68 34.60 -25.19
N GLN A 530 -22.60 33.65 -26.14
CA GLN A 530 -23.44 33.65 -27.35
C GLN A 530 -24.93 33.44 -26.99
N HIS A 531 -25.22 32.71 -25.95
CA HIS A 531 -26.59 32.44 -25.45
C HIS A 531 -26.89 33.17 -24.15
N GLY A 532 -26.16 34.26 -23.86
CA GLY A 532 -26.44 35.14 -22.73
C GLY A 532 -25.94 34.69 -21.37
N VAL A 533 -25.11 33.65 -21.31
CA VAL A 533 -24.54 33.16 -20.04
C VAL A 533 -23.12 33.66 -19.87
N ASN A 534 -22.95 34.72 -19.07
CA ASN A 534 -21.62 35.25 -18.74
C ASN A 534 -20.86 34.36 -17.76
N GLN A 535 -21.52 33.95 -16.67
CA GLN A 535 -20.96 33.07 -15.62
C GLN A 535 -22.12 32.43 -14.87
N GLU A 536 -22.26 31.10 -14.95
CA GLU A 536 -23.18 30.35 -14.10
C GLU A 536 -22.40 29.28 -13.33
N PRO A 537 -22.49 29.25 -12.00
CA PRO A 537 -21.85 28.21 -11.19
C PRO A 537 -22.57 26.87 -11.36
N ILE A 538 -21.84 25.87 -11.78
CA ILE A 538 -22.33 24.49 -11.90
C ILE A 538 -21.47 23.54 -11.08
N MET A 539 -22.06 22.44 -10.62
CA MET A 539 -21.32 21.34 -9.98
C MET A 539 -20.78 20.42 -11.07
N LYS A 540 -19.48 20.21 -11.08
CA LYS A 540 -18.78 19.32 -12.01
C LYS A 540 -17.92 18.34 -11.23
N GLU A 541 -17.96 17.07 -11.61
CA GLU A 541 -17.06 16.06 -11.06
C GLU A 541 -15.67 16.24 -11.67
N VAL A 542 -14.64 16.31 -10.83
CA VAL A 542 -13.24 16.45 -11.25
C VAL A 542 -12.38 15.51 -10.40
N LEU A 543 -12.00 14.39 -11.02
CA LEU A 543 -11.16 13.39 -10.38
C LEU A 543 -9.73 13.91 -10.16
N PRO A 544 -9.08 13.51 -9.07
CA PRO A 544 -7.69 13.87 -8.82
C PRO A 544 -6.74 13.00 -9.67
N ASP A 545 -5.60 13.56 -10.04
CA ASP A 545 -4.48 12.80 -10.56
C ASP A 545 -3.67 12.20 -9.40
N VAL A 546 -3.31 10.93 -9.53
CA VAL A 546 -2.49 10.20 -8.56
C VAL A 546 -1.12 9.91 -9.17
N ILE A 547 -0.06 10.35 -8.49
CA ILE A 547 1.32 10.15 -8.90
C ILE A 547 1.93 9.08 -7.99
N LEU A 548 2.39 7.98 -8.56
CA LEU A 548 3.05 6.90 -7.85
C LEU A 548 4.53 7.19 -7.73
N MET A 549 4.97 7.46 -6.51
CA MET A 549 6.36 7.76 -6.19
C MET A 549 7.19 6.47 -6.06
N PRO A 550 8.43 6.44 -6.54
CA PRO A 550 9.27 5.26 -6.60
C PRO A 550 9.87 4.91 -5.23
N VAL A 551 9.03 4.63 -4.26
CA VAL A 551 9.41 4.40 -2.85
C VAL A 551 8.55 3.33 -2.21
N VAL A 552 9.03 2.77 -1.10
CA VAL A 552 8.25 1.99 -0.14
C VAL A 552 7.72 2.93 0.94
N GLY A 553 6.43 2.90 1.24
CA GLY A 553 5.86 3.76 2.25
C GLY A 553 4.50 3.32 2.76
N SER A 554 4.12 3.83 3.93
CA SER A 554 2.85 3.48 4.59
C SER A 554 1.75 4.54 4.41
N ARG A 555 2.04 5.66 3.75
CA ARG A 555 1.14 6.80 3.69
C ARG A 555 1.12 7.43 2.32
N GLY A 556 -0.08 7.89 1.92
CA GLY A 556 -0.25 8.81 0.82
C GLY A 556 -0.37 10.25 1.32
N ALA A 557 -0.29 11.20 0.40
CA ALA A 557 -0.46 12.62 0.70
C ALA A 557 -1.17 13.35 -0.43
N MET A 558 -2.00 14.32 -0.07
CA MET A 558 -2.48 15.32 -1.00
C MET A 558 -1.33 16.29 -1.29
N TRP A 559 -0.83 16.26 -2.54
CA TRP A 559 0.27 17.13 -2.96
C TRP A 559 -0.21 18.52 -3.29
N GLN A 560 -1.22 18.61 -4.12
CA GLN A 560 -1.84 19.87 -4.49
C GLN A 560 -3.36 19.73 -4.58
N GLU A 561 -4.03 20.69 -3.99
CA GLU A 561 -5.41 21.02 -4.32
C GLU A 561 -5.46 21.86 -5.62
N THR A 562 -6.65 22.13 -6.09
CA THR A 562 -6.85 23.01 -7.27
C THR A 562 -6.22 24.37 -7.10
N ALA A 563 -5.50 24.78 -8.12
CA ALA A 563 -4.79 26.05 -8.13
C ALA A 563 -5.69 27.29 -8.01
N ASN A 564 -6.87 27.24 -8.64
CA ASN A 564 -7.80 28.38 -8.68
C ASN A 564 -9.21 27.94 -8.29
N ALA A 565 -9.93 28.85 -7.64
CA ALA A 565 -11.35 28.68 -7.37
C ALA A 565 -12.13 28.54 -8.70
N LYS A 566 -13.09 27.62 -8.70
CA LYS A 566 -14.07 27.46 -9.81
C LYS A 566 -13.47 27.04 -11.17
N THR A 567 -12.33 26.34 -11.15
CA THR A 567 -11.75 25.70 -12.33
C THR A 567 -11.89 24.19 -12.26
N ASP A 568 -11.73 23.49 -13.39
CA ASP A 568 -11.78 22.05 -13.50
C ASP A 568 -10.39 21.38 -13.50
N THR A 569 -9.37 22.08 -13.00
CA THR A 569 -8.00 21.54 -12.88
C THR A 569 -7.97 20.44 -11.80
N SER A 570 -7.48 19.26 -12.14
CA SER A 570 -7.35 18.13 -11.19
C SER A 570 -6.42 18.45 -10.03
N ALA A 571 -6.80 18.01 -8.84
CA ALA A 571 -5.89 17.95 -7.70
C ALA A 571 -4.85 16.86 -7.92
N ARG A 572 -3.74 16.89 -7.19
CA ARG A 572 -2.63 15.94 -7.30
C ARG A 572 -2.40 15.26 -5.97
N PHE A 573 -2.44 13.92 -5.98
CA PHE A 573 -2.09 13.10 -4.84
C PHE A 573 -0.81 12.33 -5.11
N LEU A 574 -0.05 12.08 -4.05
CA LEU A 574 1.13 11.24 -4.10
C LEU A 574 0.92 10.00 -3.25
N PHE A 575 1.27 8.86 -3.80
CA PHE A 575 1.29 7.59 -3.08
C PHE A 575 2.60 6.85 -3.36
N PRO A 576 3.12 6.07 -2.40
CA PRO A 576 4.25 5.19 -2.67
C PRO A 576 3.82 4.08 -3.62
N ILE A 577 4.64 3.75 -4.60
CA ILE A 577 4.34 2.65 -5.53
C ILE A 577 4.31 1.28 -4.82
N PHE A 578 5.04 1.18 -3.70
CA PHE A 578 4.97 0.04 -2.79
C PHE A 578 4.35 0.48 -1.46
N MET A 579 3.08 0.13 -1.27
CA MET A 579 2.28 0.59 -0.14
C MET A 579 2.29 -0.44 0.99
N THR A 580 2.85 -0.08 2.15
CA THR A 580 2.88 -0.93 3.36
C THR A 580 1.73 -0.64 4.32
N GLY A 581 1.05 0.48 4.16
CA GLY A 581 -0.07 0.90 5.00
C GLY A 581 -1.43 0.43 4.48
N ASP A 582 -2.47 0.68 5.26
CA ASP A 582 -3.86 0.46 4.85
C ASP A 582 -4.27 1.53 3.83
N LEU A 583 -4.47 1.13 2.58
CA LEU A 583 -4.80 2.03 1.48
C LEU A 583 -6.16 2.73 1.70
N ASP A 584 -7.18 1.99 2.14
CA ASP A 584 -8.53 2.54 2.36
C ASP A 584 -8.49 3.61 3.47
N GLU A 585 -7.72 3.38 4.54
CA GLU A 585 -7.57 4.35 5.63
C GLU A 585 -6.82 5.60 5.17
N GLN A 586 -5.72 5.43 4.44
CA GLN A 586 -4.93 6.55 3.92
C GLN A 586 -5.69 7.35 2.85
N MET A 587 -6.45 6.68 1.99
CA MET A 587 -7.27 7.34 0.99
C MET A 587 -8.36 8.18 1.67
N ALA A 588 -9.09 7.62 2.64
CA ALA A 588 -10.12 8.35 3.38
C ALA A 588 -9.56 9.58 4.11
N GLU A 589 -8.37 9.48 4.72
CA GLU A 589 -7.72 10.59 5.40
C GLU A 589 -7.32 11.70 4.41
N ASN A 590 -6.74 11.33 3.28
CA ASN A 590 -6.35 12.30 2.24
C ASN A 590 -7.56 12.95 1.58
N MET A 591 -8.66 12.21 1.38
CA MET A 591 -9.91 12.78 0.85
C MET A 591 -10.55 13.77 1.82
N GLY A 592 -10.48 13.52 3.14
CA GLY A 592 -10.88 14.51 4.13
C GLY A 592 -10.08 15.82 4.03
N ARG A 593 -8.76 15.71 3.94
CA ARG A 593 -7.90 16.89 3.71
C ARG A 593 -8.22 17.61 2.40
N TYR A 594 -8.42 16.84 1.34
CA TYR A 594 -8.80 17.36 0.02
C TYR A 594 -10.12 18.14 0.07
N ARG A 595 -11.15 17.56 0.70
CA ARG A 595 -12.45 18.22 0.85
C ARG A 595 -12.35 19.56 1.58
N TRP A 596 -11.55 19.60 2.64
CA TRP A 596 -11.27 20.82 3.37
C TRP A 596 -10.59 21.88 2.51
N GLU A 597 -9.50 21.52 1.85
CA GLU A 597 -8.68 22.46 1.07
C GLU A 597 -9.42 22.99 -0.16
N ILE A 598 -10.20 22.15 -0.85
CA ILE A 598 -11.06 22.62 -1.96
C ILE A 598 -12.06 23.67 -1.47
N CYS A 599 -12.75 23.41 -0.37
CA CYS A 599 -13.70 24.38 0.20
C CYS A 599 -12.97 25.68 0.56
N ARG A 600 -11.83 25.57 1.23
CA ARG A 600 -11.02 26.72 1.64
C ARG A 600 -10.58 27.56 0.43
N LYS A 601 -10.15 26.94 -0.66
CA LYS A 601 -9.72 27.64 -1.88
C LYS A 601 -10.88 28.29 -2.63
N ILE A 602 -12.02 27.62 -2.71
CA ILE A 602 -13.23 28.19 -3.35
C ILE A 602 -13.73 29.42 -2.60
N GLN A 603 -13.70 29.39 -1.27
CA GLN A 603 -14.15 30.51 -0.43
C GLN A 603 -13.10 31.62 -0.31
N GLY A 604 -11.83 31.34 -0.64
CA GLY A 604 -10.75 32.32 -0.59
C GLY A 604 -10.59 32.97 0.78
N VAL A 605 -10.59 34.30 0.84
CA VAL A 605 -10.39 35.06 2.09
C VAL A 605 -11.52 34.88 3.12
N TYR A 606 -12.68 34.41 2.68
CA TYR A 606 -13.86 34.20 3.53
C TYR A 606 -14.04 32.74 3.97
N TRP A 607 -13.04 31.90 3.82
CA TRP A 607 -13.10 30.46 4.04
C TRP A 607 -13.54 30.05 5.46
N ASN A 608 -13.35 30.90 6.44
CA ASN A 608 -13.74 30.74 7.85
C ASN A 608 -14.81 31.73 8.33
N ASP A 609 -15.41 32.49 7.43
CA ASP A 609 -16.50 33.41 7.78
C ASP A 609 -17.83 32.67 7.81
N ILE A 610 -18.43 32.54 9.01
CA ILE A 610 -19.68 31.81 9.22
C ILE A 610 -20.86 32.36 8.38
N ARG A 611 -20.78 33.60 7.92
CA ARG A 611 -21.80 34.21 7.06
C ARG A 611 -21.86 33.55 5.68
N GLU A 612 -20.77 32.99 5.21
CA GLU A 612 -20.67 32.32 3.90
C GLU A 612 -21.29 30.90 3.87
N LYS A 613 -21.65 30.34 5.02
CA LYS A 613 -22.28 29.02 5.14
C LYS A 613 -21.59 27.96 4.31
N SER A 614 -20.31 27.83 4.51
CA SER A 614 -19.48 26.81 3.86
C SER A 614 -19.02 25.74 4.85
N LEU A 615 -18.55 24.59 4.34
CA LEU A 615 -18.01 23.52 5.16
C LEU A 615 -16.95 24.03 6.14
N THR A 616 -15.95 24.74 5.61
CA THR A 616 -14.83 25.23 6.42
C THR A 616 -15.25 26.28 7.43
N ALA A 617 -16.17 27.19 7.05
CA ALA A 617 -16.67 28.22 7.94
C ALA A 617 -17.48 27.66 9.11
N GLU A 618 -18.46 26.79 8.83
CA GLU A 618 -19.30 26.18 9.88
C GLU A 618 -18.48 25.25 10.79
N TYR A 619 -17.51 24.53 10.21
CA TYR A 619 -16.65 23.64 10.98
C TYR A 619 -15.64 24.41 11.85
N CYS A 620 -15.11 25.53 11.36
CA CYS A 620 -14.27 26.43 12.16
C CYS A 620 -15.05 27.03 13.32
N ASP A 621 -16.28 27.51 13.09
CA ASP A 621 -17.17 28.04 14.15
C ASP A 621 -17.44 26.97 15.21
N TYR A 622 -17.80 25.77 14.79
CA TYR A 622 -18.00 24.61 15.66
C TYR A 622 -16.78 24.32 16.55
N LEU A 623 -15.57 24.25 15.99
CA LEU A 623 -14.36 23.96 16.75
C LEU A 623 -13.88 25.14 17.60
N GLN A 624 -14.10 26.38 17.16
CA GLN A 624 -13.72 27.57 17.91
C GLN A 624 -14.60 27.80 19.14
N PHE A 625 -15.92 27.56 18.98
CA PHE A 625 -16.90 27.87 20.02
C PHE A 625 -17.51 26.63 20.71
N TYR A 626 -16.89 25.43 20.57
CA TYR A 626 -17.41 24.17 21.12
C TYR A 626 -17.76 24.25 22.62
N ARG A 627 -16.99 25.01 23.41
CA ARG A 627 -17.21 25.14 24.86
C ARG A 627 -18.54 25.82 25.19
N LYS A 628 -18.95 26.80 24.37
CA LYS A 628 -20.19 27.56 24.53
C LYS A 628 -21.40 26.90 23.87
N ASN A 629 -21.19 25.88 23.03
CA ASN A 629 -22.27 25.24 22.30
C ASN A 629 -23.13 24.38 23.23
N SER A 630 -24.39 24.73 23.35
CA SER A 630 -25.39 24.02 24.20
C SER A 630 -25.81 22.67 23.64
N ASN A 631 -25.61 22.43 22.32
CA ASN A 631 -25.95 21.18 21.67
C ASN A 631 -24.88 20.07 21.88
N LEU A 632 -23.77 20.40 22.55
CA LEU A 632 -22.69 19.46 22.85
C LEU A 632 -22.76 19.03 24.33
N SER A 633 -22.72 17.70 24.53
CA SER A 633 -22.56 17.14 25.88
C SER A 633 -21.17 17.43 26.45
N VAL A 634 -21.01 17.29 27.76
CA VAL A 634 -19.71 17.46 28.45
C VAL A 634 -18.67 16.50 27.86
N GLU A 635 -19.04 15.25 27.64
CA GLU A 635 -18.15 14.25 27.02
C GLU A 635 -17.73 14.64 25.60
N ALA A 636 -18.64 15.15 24.78
CA ALA A 636 -18.33 15.64 23.44
C ALA A 636 -17.33 16.80 23.48
N LYS A 637 -17.51 17.74 24.42
CA LYS A 637 -16.57 18.86 24.61
C LYS A 637 -15.18 18.40 25.00
N GLU A 638 -15.06 17.41 25.88
CA GLU A 638 -13.74 16.84 26.26
C GLU A 638 -13.09 16.08 25.08
N LYS A 639 -13.85 15.31 24.27
CA LYS A 639 -13.36 14.67 23.06
C LYS A 639 -12.83 15.70 22.05
N ILE A 640 -13.54 16.81 21.83
CA ILE A 640 -13.09 17.89 20.93
C ILE A 640 -11.81 18.53 21.45
N LYS A 641 -11.73 18.82 22.74
CA LYS A 641 -10.53 19.37 23.39
C LYS A 641 -9.31 18.46 23.17
N LEU A 642 -9.49 17.16 23.35
CA LEU A 642 -8.45 16.17 23.13
C LEU A 642 -8.05 16.09 21.65
N ALA A 643 -9.01 16.11 20.72
CA ALA A 643 -8.74 16.11 19.28
C ALA A 643 -7.94 17.35 18.86
N LEU A 644 -8.32 18.52 19.34
CA LEU A 644 -7.60 19.78 19.10
C LEU A 644 -6.17 19.73 19.64
N SER A 645 -5.98 19.22 20.86
CA SER A 645 -4.66 19.06 21.47
C SER A 645 -3.77 18.12 20.63
N ARG A 646 -4.30 16.96 20.23
CA ARG A 646 -3.56 15.98 19.41
C ARG A 646 -3.20 16.51 18.02
N SER A 647 -4.06 17.31 17.43
CA SER A 647 -3.83 17.93 16.11
C SER A 647 -3.10 19.27 16.19
N ARG A 648 -2.60 19.68 17.36
CA ARG A 648 -1.95 20.99 17.58
C ARG A 648 -2.81 22.16 17.10
N ASN A 649 -4.12 22.11 17.38
CA ASN A 649 -5.13 23.06 16.94
C ASN A 649 -5.28 23.21 15.42
N ASN A 650 -4.85 22.21 14.65
CA ASN A 650 -5.08 22.17 13.20
C ASN A 650 -6.49 21.63 12.91
N TYR A 651 -7.42 22.51 12.55
CA TYR A 651 -8.83 22.19 12.31
C TYR A 651 -9.00 21.24 11.11
N ARG A 652 -8.17 21.35 10.08
CA ARG A 652 -8.17 20.43 8.94
C ARG A 652 -7.92 18.98 9.37
N GLU A 653 -6.96 18.77 10.26
CA GLU A 653 -6.63 17.42 10.74
C GLU A 653 -7.73 16.84 11.64
N VAL A 654 -8.41 17.69 12.43
CA VAL A 654 -9.60 17.27 13.20
C VAL A 654 -10.70 16.86 12.24
N PHE A 655 -10.98 17.69 11.23
CA PHE A 655 -11.98 17.40 10.21
C PHE A 655 -11.66 16.10 9.46
N ALA A 656 -10.43 15.92 8.98
CA ALA A 656 -10.03 14.72 8.23
C ALA A 656 -10.26 13.43 9.04
N LYS A 657 -10.01 13.47 10.36
CA LYS A 657 -10.27 12.34 11.27
C LYS A 657 -11.77 12.09 11.48
N GLU A 658 -12.56 13.14 11.61
CA GLU A 658 -14.03 13.02 11.73
C GLU A 658 -14.65 12.59 10.40
N TYR A 659 -14.10 13.01 9.26
CA TYR A 659 -14.50 12.53 7.93
C TYR A 659 -14.18 11.03 7.72
N GLN A 660 -13.05 10.54 8.23
CA GLN A 660 -12.79 9.10 8.30
C GLN A 660 -13.88 8.35 9.09
N ASN A 661 -14.28 8.86 10.25
CA ASN A 661 -15.36 8.28 11.05
C ASN A 661 -16.71 8.35 10.30
N TRP A 662 -16.94 9.42 9.56
CA TRP A 662 -18.10 9.60 8.69
C TRP A 662 -18.21 8.47 7.66
N LEU A 663 -17.13 8.22 6.93
CA LEU A 663 -17.07 7.17 5.91
C LEU A 663 -17.13 5.76 6.53
N LYS A 664 -16.38 5.50 7.60
CA LYS A 664 -16.17 4.14 8.12
C LYS A 664 -17.31 3.64 9.02
N PHE A 665 -17.90 4.52 9.81
CA PHE A 665 -18.84 4.17 10.86
C PHE A 665 -20.24 4.77 10.65
N GLU A 666 -20.36 6.08 10.47
CA GLU A 666 -21.64 6.76 10.37
C GLU A 666 -22.46 6.29 9.15
N SER A 667 -21.80 6.01 8.03
CA SER A 667 -22.42 5.44 6.83
C SER A 667 -23.11 4.08 7.07
N LYS A 668 -22.67 3.37 8.11
CA LYS A 668 -23.18 2.04 8.52
C LYS A 668 -24.13 2.12 9.72
N GLY A 669 -24.52 3.34 10.15
CA GLY A 669 -25.39 3.55 11.31
C GLY A 669 -24.70 3.38 12.68
N SER A 670 -23.36 3.34 12.73
CA SER A 670 -22.57 3.30 13.97
C SER A 670 -22.10 4.70 14.36
N PHE A 671 -22.76 5.32 15.33
CA PHE A 671 -22.56 6.73 15.67
C PHE A 671 -21.27 6.97 16.46
N ARG A 672 -20.34 7.69 15.86
CA ARG A 672 -19.06 8.09 16.45
C ARG A 672 -18.93 9.61 16.59
N LEU A 673 -19.65 10.37 15.75
CA LEU A 673 -19.61 11.80 15.73
C LEU A 673 -20.66 12.41 16.69
N ASN A 674 -20.39 13.60 17.17
CA ASN A 674 -21.40 14.37 17.86
C ASN A 674 -22.42 14.98 16.86
N LYS A 675 -23.57 15.44 17.37
CA LYS A 675 -24.65 15.94 16.54
C LYS A 675 -24.21 17.08 15.63
N VAL A 676 -23.42 18.04 16.14
CA VAL A 676 -23.04 19.25 15.39
C VAL A 676 -22.14 18.89 14.21
N ALA A 677 -21.10 18.08 14.44
CA ALA A 677 -20.23 17.60 13.36
C ALA A 677 -21.01 16.80 12.32
N ARG A 678 -21.94 15.94 12.77
CA ARG A 678 -22.79 15.13 11.87
C ARG A 678 -23.68 16.02 11.01
N ASP A 679 -24.35 17.01 11.57
CA ASP A 679 -25.23 17.92 10.83
C ASP A 679 -24.45 18.69 9.74
N ILE A 680 -23.21 19.12 10.04
CA ILE A 680 -22.32 19.77 9.07
C ILE A 680 -21.95 18.78 7.95
N LEU A 681 -21.54 17.54 8.30
CA LEU A 681 -21.14 16.54 7.32
C LEU A 681 -22.31 16.08 6.43
N VAL A 682 -23.52 15.93 6.96
CA VAL A 682 -24.73 15.68 6.14
C VAL A 682 -24.93 16.77 5.10
N GLN A 683 -24.70 18.03 5.47
CA GLN A 683 -24.94 19.17 4.59
C GLN A 683 -23.90 19.30 3.47
N TYR A 684 -22.61 19.02 3.77
CA TYR A 684 -21.49 19.30 2.88
C TYR A 684 -20.77 18.08 2.32
N CYS A 685 -20.96 16.92 2.93
CA CYS A 685 -20.40 15.63 2.51
C CYS A 685 -21.52 14.56 2.54
N PRO A 686 -22.62 14.77 1.76
CA PRO A 686 -23.80 13.93 1.85
C PRO A 686 -23.51 12.50 1.42
N PHE A 687 -24.11 11.55 2.14
CA PHE A 687 -24.08 10.15 1.72
C PHE A 687 -24.81 9.93 0.39
N ALA A 688 -24.42 8.89 -0.33
CA ALA A 688 -25.16 8.40 -1.49
C ALA A 688 -26.61 8.08 -1.11
N LYS A 689 -27.50 8.13 -2.10
CA LYS A 689 -28.96 8.02 -1.91
C LYS A 689 -29.36 6.74 -1.21
N GLU A 690 -28.74 5.63 -1.51
CA GLU A 690 -28.99 4.30 -0.95
C GLU A 690 -28.70 4.28 0.56
N ILE A 691 -27.59 4.89 0.96
CA ILE A 691 -27.19 5.01 2.37
C ILE A 691 -28.15 5.94 3.10
N ARG A 692 -28.51 7.09 2.50
CA ARG A 692 -29.50 8.00 3.13
C ARG A 692 -30.84 7.32 3.33
N GLN A 693 -31.30 6.51 2.34
CA GLN A 693 -32.54 5.75 2.47
C GLN A 693 -32.48 4.71 3.59
N SER A 694 -31.38 3.98 3.71
CA SER A 694 -31.20 3.00 4.80
C SER A 694 -31.17 3.63 6.18
N LEU A 695 -30.66 4.85 6.29
CA LEU A 695 -30.55 5.60 7.54
C LEU A 695 -31.74 6.52 7.82
N LYS A 696 -32.69 6.68 6.88
CA LYS A 696 -33.81 7.64 6.97
C LYS A 696 -34.73 7.42 8.17
N THR A 697 -34.89 6.16 8.58
CA THR A 697 -35.70 5.80 9.75
C THR A 697 -35.04 6.09 11.10
N ASN A 698 -33.76 6.47 11.08
CA ASN A 698 -33.03 6.74 12.29
C ASN A 698 -33.23 8.19 12.74
N PRO A 699 -33.77 8.42 13.96
CA PRO A 699 -34.07 9.77 14.46
C PRO A 699 -32.87 10.72 14.50
N VAL A 700 -31.66 10.15 14.57
CA VAL A 700 -30.40 10.90 14.60
C VAL A 700 -30.14 11.67 13.31
N PHE A 701 -30.57 11.14 12.16
CA PHE A 701 -30.38 11.74 10.84
C PHE A 701 -31.61 12.47 10.28
N GLU A 702 -32.77 12.19 10.79
CA GLU A 702 -34.07 12.65 10.24
C GLU A 702 -34.08 14.16 9.95
N SER A 703 -33.75 14.97 10.95
CA SER A 703 -33.76 16.44 10.81
C SER A 703 -32.74 16.94 9.78
N ALA A 704 -31.52 16.35 9.76
CA ALA A 704 -30.47 16.76 8.87
C ALA A 704 -30.75 16.36 7.42
N PHE A 705 -31.27 15.15 7.20
CA PHE A 705 -31.65 14.68 5.84
C PHE A 705 -32.84 15.47 5.28
N ASN A 706 -33.86 15.77 6.08
CA ASN A 706 -34.99 16.60 5.65
C ASN A 706 -34.51 18.00 5.22
N LYS A 707 -33.60 18.62 5.98
CA LYS A 707 -32.99 19.90 5.60
C LYS A 707 -32.22 19.82 4.30
N LEU A 708 -31.42 18.75 4.09
CA LEU A 708 -30.67 18.51 2.86
C LEU A 708 -31.63 18.36 1.67
N GLU A 709 -32.67 17.53 1.80
CA GLU A 709 -33.66 17.31 0.73
C GLU A 709 -34.38 18.61 0.31
N ILE A 710 -34.79 19.43 1.27
CA ILE A 710 -35.42 20.75 0.99
C ILE A 710 -34.43 21.66 0.25
N ASN A 711 -33.16 21.70 0.67
CA ASN A 711 -32.14 22.51 0.00
C ASN A 711 -31.87 22.04 -1.42
N ASN A 712 -31.78 20.73 -1.63
CA ASN A 712 -31.57 20.14 -2.97
C ASN A 712 -32.75 20.43 -3.90
N GLN A 713 -34.00 20.31 -3.40
CA GLN A 713 -35.21 20.64 -4.20
C GLN A 713 -35.20 22.11 -4.68
N LYS A 714 -34.81 23.06 -3.83
CA LYS A 714 -34.65 24.46 -4.23
C LYS A 714 -33.57 24.64 -5.29
N LYS A 715 -32.46 23.92 -5.19
CA LYS A 715 -31.38 23.96 -6.19
C LYS A 715 -31.85 23.37 -7.52
N VAL A 716 -32.54 22.23 -7.51
CA VAL A 716 -33.12 21.61 -8.71
C VAL A 716 -34.06 22.59 -9.41
N GLN A 717 -34.99 23.24 -8.69
CA GLN A 717 -35.91 24.23 -9.26
C GLN A 717 -35.16 25.39 -9.93
N ARG A 718 -34.11 25.93 -9.26
CA ARG A 718 -33.28 27.00 -9.83
C ARG A 718 -32.55 26.55 -11.10
N ILE A 719 -31.95 25.37 -11.10
CA ILE A 719 -31.19 24.82 -12.24
C ILE A 719 -32.14 24.56 -13.43
N THR A 720 -33.31 23.98 -13.19
CA THR A 720 -34.30 23.75 -14.22
C THR A 720 -34.75 25.09 -14.85
N ALA A 721 -35.07 26.08 -14.03
CA ALA A 721 -35.44 27.42 -14.54
C ALA A 721 -34.30 28.09 -15.33
N PHE A 722 -33.03 27.87 -14.95
CA PHE A 722 -31.88 28.32 -15.72
C PHE A 722 -31.78 27.59 -17.07
N GLN A 723 -31.90 26.27 -17.08
CA GLN A 723 -31.84 25.46 -18.31
C GLN A 723 -32.97 25.85 -19.28
N ASP A 724 -34.18 26.08 -18.80
CA ASP A 724 -35.32 26.51 -19.62
C ASP A 724 -35.04 27.87 -20.28
N LYS A 725 -34.49 28.84 -19.55
CA LYS A 725 -34.09 30.14 -20.09
C LYS A 725 -32.96 30.00 -21.12
N TYR A 726 -31.97 29.16 -20.85
CA TYR A 726 -30.84 28.92 -21.72
C TYR A 726 -31.27 28.29 -23.06
N VAL A 727 -32.17 27.30 -23.01
CA VAL A 727 -32.77 26.71 -24.21
C VAL A 727 -33.62 27.71 -25.00
N ALA A 728 -34.39 28.54 -24.28
CA ALA A 728 -35.17 29.61 -24.91
C ALA A 728 -34.29 30.66 -25.62
N ALA A 729 -33.04 30.85 -25.18
CA ALA A 729 -32.03 31.71 -25.83
C ALA A 729 -31.29 30.99 -26.98
N GLY A 730 -31.66 29.75 -27.33
CA GLY A 730 -31.04 28.96 -28.40
C GLY A 730 -29.86 28.09 -27.98
N GLY A 731 -29.56 28.03 -26.70
CA GLY A 731 -28.52 27.16 -26.13
C GLY A 731 -28.95 25.68 -26.09
N THR A 732 -27.99 24.78 -26.06
CA THR A 732 -28.23 23.33 -25.95
C THR A 732 -27.71 22.82 -24.60
N VAL A 733 -28.57 22.10 -23.85
CA VAL A 733 -28.18 21.50 -22.57
C VAL A 733 -27.18 20.38 -22.83
N ASN A 734 -25.91 20.65 -22.60
CA ASN A 734 -24.79 19.71 -22.75
C ASN A 734 -24.69 18.74 -21.56
N ALA A 735 -23.71 17.83 -21.60
CA ALA A 735 -23.49 16.83 -20.52
C ALA A 735 -23.23 17.51 -19.18
N GLU A 736 -22.39 18.56 -19.13
CA GLU A 736 -22.04 19.27 -17.89
C GLU A 736 -23.27 19.87 -17.18
N LEU A 737 -24.19 20.46 -17.95
CA LEU A 737 -25.44 21.02 -17.39
C LEU A 737 -26.40 19.93 -16.90
N LYS A 738 -26.42 18.76 -17.58
CA LYS A 738 -27.19 17.59 -17.12
C LYS A 738 -26.61 17.03 -15.82
N ASP A 739 -25.30 16.88 -15.75
CA ASP A 739 -24.61 16.36 -14.56
C ASP A 739 -24.80 17.29 -13.37
N ASN A 740 -24.78 18.61 -13.58
CA ASN A 740 -25.12 19.60 -12.54
C ASN A 740 -26.52 19.38 -11.94
N LEU A 741 -27.51 19.05 -12.77
CA LEU A 741 -28.87 18.75 -12.31
C LEU A 741 -28.90 17.41 -11.56
N LEU A 742 -28.26 16.38 -12.11
CA LEU A 742 -28.17 15.04 -11.51
C LEU A 742 -27.54 15.09 -10.13
N PHE A 743 -26.48 15.88 -9.94
CA PHE A 743 -25.83 16.04 -8.63
C PHE A 743 -26.79 16.36 -7.48
N TYR A 744 -27.77 17.22 -7.71
CA TYR A 744 -28.75 17.58 -6.67
C TYR A 744 -29.94 16.62 -6.59
N GLN A 745 -30.05 15.66 -7.53
CA GLN A 745 -31.05 14.59 -7.54
C GLN A 745 -30.53 13.28 -6.93
N MET A 746 -29.20 13.14 -6.86
CA MET A 746 -28.54 12.06 -6.13
C MET A 746 -28.78 12.23 -4.63
#